data_e7ceb69a1cc91a749b8e3b6659fbc4df
#
_entry.id   e7ceb69a1cc91a749b8e3b6659fbc4df
#
_cell.length_a   1.000
_cell.length_b   1.000
_cell.length_c   1.000
_cell.angle_alpha   90.00
_cell.angle_beta   90.00
_cell.angle_gamma   90.00
#
_symmetry.space_group_name_H-M   'P 1'
#
loop_
_entity.id
_entity.type
_entity.pdbx_description
1 polymer ?
#
loop_
_entity_poly.entity_id
_entity_poly.type
_entity_poly.pdbx_seq_one_letter_code
_entity_poly.pdbx_strand_id
1 'polypeptide(L)'
;CTGRVQRALAGVPGVVDAAVDLADRSATVSAHDTVDPARLVEAVSDAGYRATLRESADTSERHADDAAATTSPSAPATAPIELEIEGMTCASCVARVEKALAGVPGVTRASVNLATERATVDAAAGVTTAQLVDAVGQAGYQATPVAEPEPAIAPDAALGAIELDIGGMTCASCAGRVEKALANVPGVARASVNLATERATVHGAAPLDPAALIAAVTAAGYRASRVAAPAGASGTPATTGAPAGTKPDAAKATDADTRKRREAIRERNLVIAAALLSAPLIAPMFAAPFGVDAMLNGWLQLVLASLVQFGFGARFYRAAWHAIKARAGNMDLLVALGTSAAYGLSLWMLLRDPMHPGHLYFEASAVIITLVRFGKWLEARAKRQTTEAIRALNALRPDRARIVEHGVERDVPLAQVRVGTAVSIRPGERVPVDGRVVSGRSHIDESLITGESLPVAKDDGDPVTAGSINGEGALVVETTAIGAETTLARIIRLVESAQAEKAPIQRLVDRVSAVFVPAILGIAALTLIGWLIAGAGAETAILNAVAVLVIACPCALGLATPAAIMAGTGVAARHGVLIKDAQALELAQRATVIAFDKTGTLTEGKPSVTAFDAVGLPRDEALALAAAVQRHSDHPLARAVVAAHHADVAARGGAMSAPVATDARAVAGRGVEARVAGRLLALGSTRWRDELGIAVPPALDARAAELERAGNTISWLMRADAPRAPLALIAFGDTVKPGARDAIAALAARGVASALVTGDNRGSAAAVAASLGIGEVHAQVLPDDKARVVAELKRTHDGIVAMVGDGINDAPALAAADVGIAMATGTDVAMHTAGITLMRGDPSLVADAIDISKRTYRKIQQNLFWAFVYNLVGVPLAALGWLNPVIAGAAMAFSSVSVVTNALLLRRWKGRAR
;
A
#
# COMPACT_ATOMS: atom_id res chain seq x y z
N CYS A 1 0.98 -36.78 24.84
CA CYS A 1 0.10 -37.39 23.83
C CYS A 1 0.90 -38.28 22.87
N THR A 2 1.93 -37.76 22.19
CA THR A 2 2.76 -38.51 21.21
C THR A 2 3.35 -39.80 21.78
N GLY A 3 4.03 -39.75 22.93
CA GLY A 3 4.64 -40.95 23.55
C GLY A 3 3.63 -41.99 24.04
N ARG A 4 2.34 -41.65 24.18
CA ARG A 4 1.29 -42.62 24.53
C ARG A 4 0.81 -43.35 23.29
N VAL A 5 0.60 -42.64 22.20
CA VAL A 5 0.23 -43.21 20.89
C VAL A 5 1.37 -44.05 20.34
N GLN A 6 2.62 -43.58 20.44
CA GLN A 6 3.79 -44.30 19.97
C GLN A 6 3.97 -45.61 20.70
N ARG A 7 3.82 -45.65 22.02
CA ARG A 7 3.88 -46.88 22.80
C ARG A 7 2.74 -47.86 22.49
N ALA A 8 1.55 -47.33 22.22
CA ALA A 8 0.41 -48.19 21.85
C ALA A 8 0.65 -48.87 20.49
N LEU A 9 1.15 -48.10 19.49
CA LEU A 9 1.51 -48.64 18.18
C LEU A 9 2.68 -49.62 18.23
N ALA A 10 3.72 -49.30 19.00
CA ALA A 10 4.87 -50.21 19.21
C ALA A 10 4.53 -51.47 19.98
N GLY A 11 3.43 -51.50 20.74
CA GLY A 11 2.93 -52.65 21.42
C GLY A 11 2.15 -53.65 20.55
N VAL A 12 1.87 -53.34 19.30
CA VAL A 12 1.19 -54.24 18.37
C VAL A 12 2.17 -55.29 17.85
N PRO A 13 1.92 -56.58 17.99
CA PRO A 13 2.81 -57.62 17.51
C PRO A 13 3.04 -57.53 16.01
N GLY A 14 4.31 -57.45 15.61
CA GLY A 14 4.73 -57.30 14.21
C GLY A 14 5.03 -55.86 13.77
N VAL A 15 4.88 -54.86 14.61
CA VAL A 15 5.37 -53.50 14.39
C VAL A 15 6.86 -53.43 14.70
N VAL A 16 7.64 -52.92 13.75
CA VAL A 16 9.09 -52.78 13.84
C VAL A 16 9.46 -51.43 14.41
N ASP A 17 8.78 -50.36 13.93
CA ASP A 17 8.99 -48.98 14.39
C ASP A 17 7.72 -48.17 14.24
N ALA A 18 7.54 -47.19 15.12
CA ALA A 18 6.40 -46.26 15.11
C ALA A 18 6.87 -44.85 15.48
N ALA A 19 6.78 -43.92 14.55
CA ALA A 19 7.05 -42.52 14.76
C ALA A 19 5.72 -41.70 14.74
N VAL A 20 5.53 -40.83 15.74
CA VAL A 20 4.34 -40.01 15.87
C VAL A 20 4.72 -38.54 15.75
N ASP A 21 4.22 -37.87 14.74
CA ASP A 21 4.36 -36.42 14.54
C ASP A 21 3.13 -35.69 15.10
N LEU A 22 3.36 -34.77 16.02
CA LEU A 22 2.31 -33.97 16.62
C LEU A 22 1.90 -32.80 15.72
N ALA A 23 2.82 -32.26 14.91
CA ALA A 23 2.56 -31.13 14.05
C ALA A 23 1.62 -31.54 12.90
N ASP A 24 1.91 -32.70 12.28
CA ASP A 24 1.09 -33.24 11.17
C ASP A 24 -0.04 -34.15 11.66
N ARG A 25 -0.14 -34.38 12.99
CA ARG A 25 -1.11 -35.31 13.60
C ARG A 25 -1.10 -36.66 12.90
N SER A 26 0.06 -37.13 12.50
CA SER A 26 0.26 -38.37 11.76
C SER A 26 1.14 -39.34 12.57
N ALA A 27 0.95 -40.63 12.32
CA ALA A 27 1.85 -41.64 12.81
C ALA A 27 2.30 -42.54 11.66
N THR A 28 3.60 -42.63 11.43
CA THR A 28 4.20 -43.56 10.46
C THR A 28 4.62 -44.84 11.17
N VAL A 29 4.08 -45.96 10.73
CA VAL A 29 4.34 -47.26 11.32
C VAL A 29 4.98 -48.15 10.28
N SER A 30 6.17 -48.70 10.64
CA SER A 30 6.82 -49.74 9.87
C SER A 30 6.48 -51.07 10.52
N ALA A 31 5.79 -51.95 9.82
CA ALA A 31 5.36 -53.27 10.32
C ALA A 31 5.58 -54.33 9.26
N HIS A 32 5.61 -55.61 9.70
CA HIS A 32 5.66 -56.76 8.77
C HIS A 32 4.31 -56.87 8.02
N ASP A 33 4.34 -57.44 6.80
CA ASP A 33 3.18 -57.63 5.92
C ASP A 33 2.00 -58.44 6.58
N THR A 34 2.23 -59.04 7.69
CA THR A 34 1.26 -59.85 8.46
C THR A 34 0.45 -59.05 9.47
N VAL A 35 0.74 -57.73 9.61
CA VAL A 35 0.03 -56.85 10.56
C VAL A 35 -1.18 -56.24 9.87
N ASP A 36 -2.38 -56.58 10.38
CA ASP A 36 -3.62 -55.99 9.90
C ASP A 36 -3.66 -54.51 10.29
N PRO A 37 -3.78 -53.59 9.30
CA PRO A 37 -3.90 -52.18 9.55
C PRO A 37 -5.02 -51.75 10.51
N ALA A 38 -6.10 -52.56 10.59
CA ALA A 38 -7.21 -52.34 11.51
C ALA A 38 -6.76 -52.44 12.98
N ARG A 39 -5.79 -53.31 13.32
CA ARG A 39 -5.23 -53.43 14.66
C ARG A 39 -4.40 -52.21 15.09
N LEU A 40 -3.77 -51.52 14.14
CA LEU A 40 -3.06 -50.26 14.42
C LEU A 40 -4.03 -49.15 14.81
N VAL A 41 -5.16 -49.07 14.10
CA VAL A 41 -6.22 -48.10 14.40
C VAL A 41 -6.87 -48.42 15.77
N GLU A 42 -7.09 -49.69 16.07
CA GLU A 42 -7.63 -50.16 17.36
C GLU A 42 -6.69 -49.82 18.53
N ALA A 43 -5.40 -50.06 18.38
CA ALA A 43 -4.40 -49.74 19.39
C ALA A 43 -4.32 -48.24 19.71
N VAL A 44 -4.52 -47.36 18.69
CA VAL A 44 -4.60 -45.92 18.90
C VAL A 44 -5.92 -45.53 19.55
N SER A 45 -7.02 -46.22 19.23
CA SER A 45 -8.32 -46.01 19.86
C SER A 45 -8.33 -46.37 21.32
N ASP A 46 -7.71 -47.50 21.70
CA ASP A 46 -7.54 -47.97 23.07
C ASP A 46 -6.64 -47.04 23.90
N ALA A 47 -5.72 -46.33 23.24
CA ALA A 47 -4.92 -45.29 23.88
C ALA A 47 -5.69 -43.98 24.11
N GLY A 48 -7.00 -43.92 23.66
CA GLY A 48 -7.90 -42.79 23.83
C GLY A 48 -7.83 -41.75 22.71
N TYR A 49 -7.34 -42.13 21.52
CA TYR A 49 -7.21 -41.25 20.37
C TYR A 49 -7.90 -41.86 19.13
N ARG A 50 -8.34 -41.06 18.19
CA ARG A 50 -8.89 -41.53 16.90
C ARG A 50 -7.79 -41.53 15.84
N ALA A 51 -7.69 -42.62 15.08
CA ALA A 51 -6.81 -42.75 13.92
C ALA A 51 -7.60 -43.24 12.71
N THR A 52 -7.19 -42.83 11.52
CA THR A 52 -7.68 -43.32 10.21
C THR A 52 -6.45 -43.68 9.39
N LEU A 53 -6.53 -44.79 8.63
CA LEU A 53 -5.46 -45.19 7.72
C LEU A 53 -5.33 -44.24 6.56
N ARG A 54 -4.08 -43.91 6.21
CA ARG A 54 -3.70 -43.16 5.04
C ARG A 54 -2.78 -44.07 4.21
N GLU A 55 -3.20 -44.48 3.02
CA GLU A 55 -2.32 -45.19 2.12
C GLU A 55 -1.23 -44.25 1.64
N SER A 56 0.04 -44.64 1.90
CA SER A 56 1.21 -43.99 1.26
C SER A 56 1.38 -44.62 -0.12
N ALA A 57 1.31 -43.76 -1.16
CA ALA A 57 1.74 -44.17 -2.49
C ALA A 57 3.27 -44.35 -2.47
N ASP A 58 3.73 -45.55 -2.51
CA ASP A 58 5.15 -45.89 -2.60
C ASP A 58 5.54 -46.07 -4.06
N THR A 59 6.67 -45.47 -4.41
CA THR A 59 7.38 -45.46 -5.68
C THR A 59 7.98 -46.81 -6.02
N SER A 60 7.60 -47.40 -7.16
CA SER A 60 8.54 -48.20 -7.95
C SER A 60 8.16 -48.18 -9.41
N GLU A 61 9.08 -47.68 -10.22
CA GLU A 61 9.15 -47.87 -11.65
C GLU A 61 9.14 -49.36 -12.06
N ARG A 62 8.37 -49.74 -13.05
CA ARG A 62 8.80 -50.40 -14.28
C ARG A 62 7.68 -50.90 -15.18
N HIS A 63 7.81 -50.47 -16.44
CA HIS A 63 7.47 -51.17 -17.73
C HIS A 63 6.02 -51.19 -18.23
N ALA A 64 6.02 -50.65 -19.40
CA ALA A 64 5.07 -50.60 -20.50
C ALA A 64 4.32 -51.93 -20.77
N ASP A 65 3.17 -51.73 -21.26
CA ASP A 65 2.50 -52.25 -22.45
C ASP A 65 1.07 -52.78 -22.20
N ASP A 66 0.23 -52.29 -23.08
CA ASP A 66 -0.97 -52.87 -23.70
C ASP A 66 -2.35 -52.85 -23.01
N ALA A 67 -3.14 -52.07 -23.74
CA ALA A 67 -4.48 -52.36 -24.28
C ALA A 67 -5.73 -52.24 -23.40
N ALA A 68 -6.42 -51.18 -23.79
CA ALA A 68 -7.84 -51.12 -24.15
C ALA A 68 -8.96 -51.48 -23.13
N ALA A 69 -9.81 -50.49 -23.00
CA ALA A 69 -11.26 -50.56 -22.83
C ALA A 69 -11.83 -50.67 -21.40
N THR A 70 -12.38 -49.64 -20.88
CA THR A 70 -13.80 -49.28 -20.92
C THR A 70 -14.06 -48.14 -19.98
N THR A 71 -14.67 -47.12 -20.56
CA THR A 71 -15.20 -45.92 -19.96
C THR A 71 -16.37 -46.17 -19.02
N SER A 72 -16.31 -45.53 -17.81
CA SER A 72 -17.50 -44.96 -17.18
C SER A 72 -17.11 -43.69 -16.40
N PRO A 73 -17.90 -42.61 -16.49
CA PRO A 73 -17.46 -41.27 -16.10
C PRO A 73 -17.58 -41.05 -14.61
N SER A 74 -16.47 -40.78 -13.94
CA SER A 74 -16.47 -40.15 -12.62
C SER A 74 -16.83 -38.68 -12.78
N ALA A 75 -17.83 -38.22 -12.01
CA ALA A 75 -18.29 -36.85 -11.93
C ALA A 75 -17.13 -35.89 -11.58
N PRO A 76 -17.11 -34.66 -12.11
CA PRO A 76 -16.09 -33.70 -11.82
C PRO A 76 -16.10 -33.33 -10.35
N ALA A 77 -14.92 -33.38 -9.70
CA ALA A 77 -14.70 -32.85 -8.37
C ALA A 77 -15.00 -31.36 -8.42
N THR A 78 -16.02 -30.93 -7.67
CA THR A 78 -16.34 -29.51 -7.47
C THR A 78 -15.24 -28.88 -6.62
N ALA A 79 -14.78 -27.69 -7.00
CA ALA A 79 -13.83 -26.89 -6.24
C ALA A 79 -14.36 -26.60 -4.81
N PRO A 80 -13.51 -26.53 -3.79
CA PRO A 80 -13.92 -26.27 -2.41
C PRO A 80 -14.54 -24.87 -2.29
N ILE A 81 -15.66 -24.74 -1.58
CA ILE A 81 -16.33 -23.46 -1.34
C ILE A 81 -15.67 -22.77 -0.14
N GLU A 82 -15.16 -21.56 -0.34
CA GLU A 82 -14.60 -20.73 0.74
C GLU A 82 -15.62 -19.70 1.26
N LEU A 83 -15.70 -19.59 2.59
CA LEU A 83 -16.54 -18.61 3.29
C LEU A 83 -15.67 -17.80 4.26
N GLU A 84 -15.87 -16.50 4.33
CA GLU A 84 -15.34 -15.63 5.37
C GLU A 84 -16.37 -15.55 6.50
N ILE A 85 -15.93 -15.76 7.76
CA ILE A 85 -16.84 -15.90 8.90
C ILE A 85 -16.51 -14.87 9.96
N GLU A 86 -17.41 -13.95 10.18
CA GLU A 86 -17.24 -12.88 11.18
C GLU A 86 -17.81 -13.29 12.54
N GLY A 87 -17.15 -12.78 13.62
CA GLY A 87 -17.64 -12.92 14.99
C GLY A 87 -17.05 -14.11 15.76
N MET A 88 -16.11 -14.86 15.18
CA MET A 88 -15.40 -15.91 15.91
C MET A 88 -14.29 -15.32 16.79
N THR A 89 -14.27 -15.69 18.07
CA THR A 89 -13.29 -15.17 19.03
C THR A 89 -12.44 -16.25 19.73
N CYS A 90 -12.81 -17.52 19.57
CA CYS A 90 -12.13 -18.63 20.28
C CYS A 90 -12.32 -19.97 19.56
N ALA A 91 -11.54 -20.97 19.96
CA ALA A 91 -11.60 -22.32 19.37
C ALA A 91 -12.98 -23.02 19.51
N SER A 92 -13.78 -22.69 20.53
CA SER A 92 -15.13 -23.22 20.66
C SER A 92 -16.11 -22.60 19.63
N CYS A 93 -15.85 -21.37 19.16
CA CYS A 93 -16.58 -20.75 18.07
C CYS A 93 -16.30 -21.49 16.76
N VAL A 94 -15.04 -21.82 16.49
CA VAL A 94 -14.60 -22.59 15.32
C VAL A 94 -15.32 -23.95 15.28
N ALA A 95 -15.27 -24.71 16.39
CA ALA A 95 -15.92 -26.03 16.47
C ALA A 95 -17.44 -25.95 16.25
N ARG A 96 -18.09 -24.86 16.67
CA ARG A 96 -19.53 -24.65 16.46
C ARG A 96 -19.86 -24.36 15.00
N VAL A 97 -19.05 -23.55 14.33
CA VAL A 97 -19.21 -23.24 12.90
C VAL A 97 -18.90 -24.47 12.05
N GLU A 98 -17.81 -25.19 12.32
CA GLU A 98 -17.48 -26.46 11.65
C GLU A 98 -18.62 -27.48 11.77
N LYS A 99 -19.19 -27.62 12.97
CA LYS A 99 -20.33 -28.52 13.19
C LYS A 99 -21.57 -28.08 12.43
N ALA A 100 -21.84 -26.79 12.32
CA ALA A 100 -22.98 -26.27 11.56
C ALA A 100 -22.82 -26.52 10.06
N LEU A 101 -21.63 -26.26 9.53
CA LEU A 101 -21.32 -26.50 8.12
C LEU A 101 -21.33 -27.99 7.77
N ALA A 102 -20.76 -28.84 8.63
CA ALA A 102 -20.79 -30.29 8.45
C ALA A 102 -22.21 -30.90 8.59
N GLY A 103 -23.14 -30.18 9.21
CA GLY A 103 -24.55 -30.56 9.32
C GLY A 103 -25.36 -30.30 8.05
N VAL A 104 -24.83 -29.61 7.06
CA VAL A 104 -25.53 -29.34 5.80
C VAL A 104 -25.49 -30.60 4.91
N PRO A 105 -26.63 -31.11 4.45
CA PRO A 105 -26.68 -32.32 3.60
C PRO A 105 -25.86 -32.13 2.33
N GLY A 106 -24.91 -33.02 2.07
CA GLY A 106 -24.00 -32.96 0.91
C GLY A 106 -22.64 -32.33 1.19
N VAL A 107 -22.38 -31.79 2.38
CA VAL A 107 -21.04 -31.36 2.79
C VAL A 107 -20.24 -32.60 3.22
N THR A 108 -19.08 -32.82 2.58
CA THR A 108 -18.19 -33.93 2.85
C THR A 108 -17.12 -33.56 3.89
N ARG A 109 -16.69 -32.28 3.88
CA ARG A 109 -15.70 -31.76 4.80
C ARG A 109 -15.89 -30.27 5.02
N ALA A 110 -15.77 -29.80 6.24
CA ALA A 110 -15.70 -28.38 6.59
C ALA A 110 -14.54 -28.13 7.53
N SER A 111 -13.71 -27.15 7.24
CA SER A 111 -12.57 -26.74 8.06
C SER A 111 -12.61 -25.24 8.24
N VAL A 112 -12.50 -24.78 9.48
CA VAL A 112 -12.57 -23.35 9.83
C VAL A 112 -11.29 -22.90 10.50
N ASN A 113 -10.70 -21.83 9.98
CA ASN A 113 -9.47 -21.25 10.52
C ASN A 113 -9.79 -19.96 11.29
N LEU A 114 -9.54 -19.96 12.60
CA LEU A 114 -9.79 -18.81 13.46
C LEU A 114 -8.90 -17.60 13.13
N ALA A 115 -7.65 -17.84 12.71
CA ALA A 115 -6.69 -16.77 12.47
C ALA A 115 -6.97 -16.00 11.18
N THR A 116 -7.52 -16.70 10.16
CA THR A 116 -7.91 -16.10 8.88
C THR A 116 -9.39 -15.77 8.81
N GLU A 117 -10.18 -16.19 9.81
CA GLU A 117 -11.64 -16.07 9.84
C GLU A 117 -12.33 -16.71 8.61
N ARG A 118 -11.72 -17.77 8.04
CA ARG A 118 -12.20 -18.47 6.84
C ARG A 118 -12.61 -19.90 7.10
N ALA A 119 -13.65 -20.34 6.41
CA ALA A 119 -14.05 -21.73 6.32
C ALA A 119 -13.86 -22.23 4.89
N THR A 120 -13.27 -23.41 4.74
CA THR A 120 -13.18 -24.16 3.49
C THR A 120 -14.11 -25.36 3.57
N VAL A 121 -15.04 -25.47 2.63
CA VAL A 121 -16.10 -26.50 2.62
C VAL A 121 -16.03 -27.31 1.33
N ASP A 122 -15.77 -28.60 1.46
CA ASP A 122 -15.87 -29.56 0.37
C ASP A 122 -17.30 -30.11 0.35
N ALA A 123 -18.02 -29.89 -0.75
CA ALA A 123 -19.42 -30.29 -0.88
C ALA A 123 -19.73 -30.95 -2.23
N ALA A 124 -20.72 -31.81 -2.25
CA ALA A 124 -21.20 -32.47 -3.45
C ALA A 124 -21.91 -31.47 -4.39
N ALA A 125 -21.94 -31.76 -5.69
CA ALA A 125 -22.64 -30.95 -6.66
C ALA A 125 -24.13 -30.83 -6.29
N GLY A 126 -24.61 -29.64 -5.94
CA GLY A 126 -25.97 -29.35 -5.48
C GLY A 126 -26.06 -28.62 -4.15
N VAL A 127 -24.98 -28.54 -3.37
CA VAL A 127 -24.94 -27.67 -2.18
C VAL A 127 -24.70 -26.24 -2.62
N THR A 128 -25.63 -25.36 -2.30
CA THR A 128 -25.48 -23.93 -2.63
C THR A 128 -24.76 -23.16 -1.53
N THR A 129 -24.03 -22.17 -1.92
CA THR A 129 -23.35 -21.25 -0.99
C THR A 129 -24.32 -20.58 -0.02
N ALA A 130 -25.57 -20.32 -0.45
CA ALA A 130 -26.62 -19.76 0.39
C ALA A 130 -26.97 -20.70 1.56
N GLN A 131 -27.05 -22.02 1.34
CA GLN A 131 -27.32 -23.01 2.41
C GLN A 131 -26.20 -23.04 3.46
N LEU A 132 -24.96 -22.87 3.03
CA LEU A 132 -23.80 -22.80 3.94
C LEU A 132 -23.82 -21.51 4.76
N VAL A 133 -24.14 -20.38 4.14
CA VAL A 133 -24.29 -19.08 4.82
C VAL A 133 -25.41 -19.13 5.86
N ASP A 134 -26.57 -19.72 5.51
CA ASP A 134 -27.68 -19.89 6.44
C ASP A 134 -27.31 -20.78 7.63
N ALA A 135 -26.58 -21.87 7.41
CA ALA A 135 -26.14 -22.77 8.47
C ALA A 135 -25.21 -22.06 9.47
N VAL A 136 -24.30 -21.22 8.98
CA VAL A 136 -23.42 -20.38 9.82
C VAL A 136 -24.23 -19.31 10.55
N GLY A 137 -25.25 -18.72 9.88
CA GLY A 137 -26.19 -17.77 10.50
C GLY A 137 -26.97 -18.37 11.65
N GLN A 138 -27.46 -19.62 11.52
CA GLN A 138 -28.15 -20.35 12.58
C GLN A 138 -27.23 -20.71 13.76
N ALA A 139 -25.92 -20.85 13.51
CA ALA A 139 -24.93 -21.03 14.58
C ALA A 139 -24.58 -19.74 15.31
N GLY A 140 -25.14 -18.58 14.88
CA GLY A 140 -24.97 -17.27 15.52
C GLY A 140 -23.78 -16.47 15.00
N TYR A 141 -23.27 -16.76 13.79
CA TYR A 141 -22.16 -16.07 13.14
C TYR A 141 -22.60 -15.55 11.77
N GLN A 142 -21.85 -14.57 11.23
CA GLN A 142 -22.08 -14.09 9.86
C GLN A 142 -21.08 -14.73 8.92
N ALA A 143 -21.54 -15.24 7.77
CA ALA A 143 -20.68 -15.78 6.73
C ALA A 143 -20.92 -15.06 5.40
N THR A 144 -19.83 -14.76 4.70
CA THR A 144 -19.83 -14.21 3.36
C THR A 144 -19.05 -15.14 2.43
N PRO A 145 -19.55 -15.47 1.24
CA PRO A 145 -18.81 -16.29 0.28
C PRO A 145 -17.53 -15.59 -0.15
N VAL A 146 -16.41 -16.31 -0.13
CA VAL A 146 -15.18 -15.85 -0.77
C VAL A 146 -15.28 -16.25 -2.24
N ALA A 147 -15.32 -15.28 -3.14
CA ALA A 147 -15.29 -15.56 -4.57
C ALA A 147 -13.96 -16.25 -4.92
N GLU A 148 -14.02 -17.43 -5.54
CA GLU A 148 -12.83 -18.09 -6.07
C GLU A 148 -12.10 -17.16 -7.04
N PRO A 149 -10.75 -17.15 -7.05
CA PRO A 149 -10.02 -16.55 -8.15
C PRO A 149 -10.25 -17.43 -9.39
N GLU A 150 -11.04 -16.96 -10.32
CA GLU A 150 -11.10 -17.54 -11.66
C GLU A 150 -9.69 -17.60 -12.27
N PRO A 151 -9.36 -18.64 -13.08
CA PRO A 151 -8.05 -18.76 -13.71
C PRO A 151 -7.78 -17.52 -14.52
N ALA A 152 -6.55 -17.01 -14.42
CA ALA A 152 -6.07 -15.80 -15.03
C ALA A 152 -6.49 -15.68 -16.51
N ILE A 153 -7.59 -15.00 -16.75
CA ILE A 153 -7.93 -14.40 -18.01
C ILE A 153 -7.31 -13.02 -18.02
N ALA A 154 -6.72 -12.67 -19.13
CA ALA A 154 -6.01 -11.44 -19.44
C ALA A 154 -6.66 -10.18 -18.82
N PRO A 155 -5.89 -9.11 -18.52
CA PRO A 155 -6.36 -7.94 -17.82
C PRO A 155 -7.22 -7.07 -18.75
N ASP A 156 -8.51 -7.42 -18.84
CA ASP A 156 -9.53 -6.53 -19.42
C ASP A 156 -10.90 -6.89 -18.84
N ALA A 157 -11.21 -6.23 -17.74
CA ALA A 157 -12.50 -5.75 -17.25
C ALA A 157 -12.37 -5.44 -15.75
N ALA A 158 -11.70 -4.36 -15.42
CA ALA A 158 -11.91 -3.70 -14.14
C ALA A 158 -13.37 -3.28 -14.10
N LEU A 159 -14.22 -4.05 -13.43
CA LEU A 159 -15.55 -3.61 -13.00
C LEU A 159 -15.36 -2.33 -12.21
N GLY A 160 -15.78 -1.20 -12.79
CA GLY A 160 -15.34 0.12 -12.43
C GLY A 160 -15.61 0.48 -10.97
N ALA A 161 -14.58 0.78 -10.22
CA ALA A 161 -14.72 1.47 -8.96
C ALA A 161 -15.35 2.86 -9.22
N ILE A 162 -16.46 3.18 -8.55
CA ILE A 162 -17.05 4.50 -8.60
C ILE A 162 -16.52 5.34 -7.45
N GLU A 163 -15.91 6.47 -7.79
CA GLU A 163 -15.49 7.46 -6.80
C GLU A 163 -16.53 8.57 -6.66
N LEU A 164 -16.84 8.90 -5.40
CA LEU A 164 -17.76 9.98 -5.04
C LEU A 164 -17.04 10.98 -4.13
N ASP A 165 -17.17 12.27 -4.40
CA ASP A 165 -16.84 13.34 -3.47
C ASP A 165 -17.99 13.49 -2.47
N ILE A 166 -17.70 13.39 -1.17
CA ILE A 166 -18.71 13.42 -0.09
C ILE A 166 -18.54 14.69 0.73
N GLY A 167 -19.50 15.58 0.66
CA GLY A 167 -19.48 16.82 1.44
C GLY A 167 -20.32 16.75 2.72
N GLY A 168 -19.81 17.38 3.79
CA GLY A 168 -20.53 17.53 5.05
C GLY A 168 -20.15 16.53 6.14
N MET A 169 -19.16 15.66 5.92
CA MET A 169 -18.62 14.80 6.96
C MET A 169 -17.73 15.62 7.92
N THR A 170 -17.91 15.42 9.23
CA THR A 170 -17.17 16.17 10.26
C THR A 170 -16.33 15.28 11.18
N CYS A 171 -16.60 13.99 11.24
CA CYS A 171 -15.90 13.05 12.11
C CYS A 171 -15.94 11.61 11.57
N ALA A 172 -15.19 10.73 12.20
CA ALA A 172 -15.09 9.32 11.83
C ALA A 172 -16.45 8.59 11.82
N SER A 173 -17.34 8.90 12.78
CA SER A 173 -18.71 8.34 12.80
C SER A 173 -19.58 8.80 11.63
N CYS A 174 -19.28 9.98 11.03
CA CYS A 174 -19.92 10.43 9.80
C CYS A 174 -19.47 9.57 8.61
N ALA A 175 -18.17 9.32 8.50
CA ALA A 175 -17.60 8.45 7.45
C ALA A 175 -18.18 7.04 7.52
N GLY A 176 -18.20 6.42 8.71
CA GLY A 176 -18.79 5.09 8.92
C GLY A 176 -20.29 5.02 8.57
N ARG A 177 -21.03 6.13 8.75
CA ARG A 177 -22.43 6.21 8.37
C ARG A 177 -22.62 6.26 6.85
N VAL A 178 -21.78 7.00 6.15
CA VAL A 178 -21.79 7.06 4.69
C VAL A 178 -21.36 5.70 4.12
N GLU A 179 -20.35 5.06 4.70
CA GLU A 179 -19.93 3.69 4.32
C GLU A 179 -21.10 2.70 4.42
N LYS A 180 -21.79 2.70 5.56
CA LYS A 180 -22.96 1.82 5.79
C LYS A 180 -24.11 2.13 4.82
N ALA A 181 -24.36 3.39 4.50
CA ALA A 181 -25.38 3.79 3.54
C ALA A 181 -25.03 3.30 2.11
N LEU A 182 -23.77 3.41 1.71
CA LEU A 182 -23.28 2.94 0.43
C LEU A 182 -23.26 1.41 0.35
N ALA A 183 -22.85 0.72 1.40
CA ALA A 183 -22.82 -0.74 1.46
C ALA A 183 -24.23 -1.37 1.39
N ASN A 184 -25.27 -0.63 1.77
CA ASN A 184 -26.67 -1.10 1.69
C ASN A 184 -27.29 -0.90 0.29
N VAL A 185 -26.59 -0.31 -0.68
CA VAL A 185 -27.08 -0.18 -2.05
C VAL A 185 -26.92 -1.51 -2.78
N PRO A 186 -27.98 -2.05 -3.41
CA PRO A 186 -27.89 -3.31 -4.15
C PRO A 186 -26.77 -3.30 -5.19
N GLY A 187 -25.96 -4.35 -5.22
CA GLY A 187 -24.83 -4.51 -6.14
C GLY A 187 -23.50 -3.95 -5.63
N VAL A 188 -23.47 -3.27 -4.47
CA VAL A 188 -22.22 -2.83 -3.84
C VAL A 188 -21.59 -4.00 -3.11
N ALA A 189 -20.37 -4.38 -3.51
CA ALA A 189 -19.56 -5.40 -2.84
C ALA A 189 -18.74 -4.81 -1.70
N ARG A 190 -18.17 -3.60 -1.90
CA ARG A 190 -17.35 -2.90 -0.90
C ARG A 190 -17.51 -1.39 -1.05
N ALA A 191 -17.64 -0.68 0.05
CA ALA A 191 -17.57 0.78 0.10
C ALA A 191 -16.56 1.22 1.15
N SER A 192 -15.69 2.15 0.82
CA SER A 192 -14.73 2.77 1.73
C SER A 192 -14.84 4.28 1.66
N VAL A 193 -14.92 4.94 2.82
CA VAL A 193 -15.04 6.39 2.91
C VAL A 193 -13.85 6.97 3.66
N ASN A 194 -13.11 7.83 3.01
CA ASN A 194 -11.99 8.55 3.61
C ASN A 194 -12.43 9.94 4.06
N LEU A 195 -12.43 10.16 5.38
CA LEU A 195 -12.79 11.45 5.97
C LEU A 195 -11.79 12.56 5.60
N ALA A 196 -10.52 12.23 5.40
CA ALA A 196 -9.48 13.23 5.15
C ALA A 196 -9.53 13.78 3.72
N THR A 197 -9.79 12.91 2.75
CA THR A 197 -9.94 13.29 1.33
C THR A 197 -11.37 13.68 0.99
N GLU A 198 -12.33 13.41 1.88
CA GLU A 198 -13.77 13.57 1.65
C GLU A 198 -14.27 12.77 0.45
N ARG A 199 -13.66 11.61 0.17
CA ARG A 199 -14.00 10.71 -0.93
C ARG A 199 -14.52 9.37 -0.45
N ALA A 200 -15.43 8.80 -1.22
CA ALA A 200 -15.89 7.42 -1.10
C ALA A 200 -15.49 6.65 -2.37
N THR A 201 -14.91 5.46 -2.19
CA THR A 201 -14.63 4.51 -3.25
C THR A 201 -15.58 3.33 -3.09
N VAL A 202 -16.35 3.02 -4.13
CA VAL A 202 -17.39 1.99 -4.12
C VAL A 202 -17.09 0.98 -5.21
N HIS A 203 -16.94 -0.28 -4.81
CA HIS A 203 -16.73 -1.41 -5.71
C HIS A 203 -18.02 -2.24 -5.80
N GLY A 204 -18.44 -2.62 -7.00
CA GLY A 204 -19.62 -3.45 -7.23
C GLY A 204 -19.27 -4.79 -7.87
N ALA A 205 -20.12 -5.79 -7.63
CA ALA A 205 -20.08 -7.07 -8.32
C ALA A 205 -20.74 -6.99 -9.73
N ALA A 206 -21.42 -5.86 -10.03
CA ALA A 206 -22.06 -5.54 -11.30
C ALA A 206 -21.92 -4.02 -11.56
N PRO A 207 -22.22 -3.51 -12.75
CA PRO A 207 -22.23 -2.08 -13.02
C PRO A 207 -23.15 -1.36 -12.04
N LEU A 208 -22.59 -0.49 -11.22
CA LEU A 208 -23.32 0.29 -10.21
C LEU A 208 -23.95 1.54 -10.84
N ASP A 209 -25.17 1.87 -10.43
CA ASP A 209 -25.77 3.16 -10.80
C ASP A 209 -25.26 4.29 -9.90
N PRO A 210 -24.52 5.26 -10.44
CA PRO A 210 -24.03 6.40 -9.65
C PRO A 210 -25.15 7.24 -9.03
N ALA A 211 -26.35 7.28 -9.64
CA ALA A 211 -27.47 8.03 -9.11
C ALA A 211 -28.02 7.39 -7.84
N ALA A 212 -28.10 6.05 -7.79
CA ALA A 212 -28.50 5.30 -6.60
C ALA A 212 -27.52 5.50 -5.43
N LEU A 213 -26.21 5.50 -5.71
CA LEU A 213 -25.18 5.75 -4.69
C LEU A 213 -25.27 7.18 -4.13
N ILE A 214 -25.46 8.18 -5.01
CA ILE A 214 -25.63 9.59 -4.59
C ILE A 214 -26.90 9.75 -3.76
N ALA A 215 -28.00 9.09 -4.15
CA ALA A 215 -29.27 9.12 -3.41
C ALA A 215 -29.10 8.51 -2.01
N ALA A 216 -28.40 7.37 -1.87
CA ALA A 216 -28.15 6.73 -0.59
C ALA A 216 -27.34 7.64 0.37
N VAL A 217 -26.30 8.30 -0.15
CA VAL A 217 -25.50 9.27 0.63
C VAL A 217 -26.34 10.50 1.03
N THR A 218 -27.19 10.98 0.12
CA THR A 218 -28.08 12.12 0.39
C THR A 218 -29.14 11.76 1.45
N ALA A 219 -29.70 10.57 1.39
CA ALA A 219 -30.63 10.07 2.41
C ALA A 219 -29.97 9.91 3.79
N ALA A 220 -28.67 9.59 3.84
CA ALA A 220 -27.89 9.58 5.06
C ALA A 220 -27.57 10.99 5.62
N GLY A 221 -27.96 12.07 4.91
CA GLY A 221 -27.81 13.46 5.35
C GLY A 221 -26.51 14.13 4.88
N TYR A 222 -25.83 13.59 3.86
CA TYR A 222 -24.60 14.12 3.32
C TYR A 222 -24.77 14.46 1.83
N ARG A 223 -23.86 15.27 1.29
CA ARG A 223 -23.85 15.59 -0.13
C ARG A 223 -22.88 14.67 -0.86
N ALA A 224 -23.26 14.13 -2.01
CA ALA A 224 -22.37 13.36 -2.86
C ALA A 224 -22.39 13.90 -4.30
N SER A 225 -21.24 13.82 -4.97
CA SER A 225 -21.11 14.09 -6.38
C SER A 225 -20.09 13.12 -7.00
N ARG A 226 -20.32 12.69 -8.24
CA ARG A 226 -19.41 11.79 -8.92
C ARG A 226 -18.09 12.49 -9.24
N VAL A 227 -16.98 11.83 -8.96
CA VAL A 227 -15.67 12.24 -9.47
C VAL A 227 -15.63 11.83 -10.95
N ALA A 228 -15.47 12.80 -11.87
CA ALA A 228 -15.41 12.51 -13.29
C ALA A 228 -14.16 11.65 -13.58
N ALA A 229 -14.37 10.45 -14.15
CA ALA A 229 -13.27 9.65 -14.67
C ALA A 229 -12.62 10.40 -15.86
N PRO A 230 -11.29 10.32 -16.01
CA PRO A 230 -10.64 10.83 -17.22
C PRO A 230 -11.20 10.06 -18.42
N ALA A 231 -11.70 10.79 -19.40
CA ALA A 231 -12.29 10.24 -20.61
C ALA A 231 -11.23 9.47 -21.42
N GLY A 232 -11.36 8.16 -21.47
CA GLY A 232 -10.49 7.30 -22.24
C GLY A 232 -10.86 5.83 -22.11
N ALA A 233 -11.95 5.40 -22.73
CA ALA A 233 -12.17 4.09 -23.33
C ALA A 233 -13.68 3.81 -23.44
N SER A 234 -14.24 4.10 -24.58
CA SER A 234 -15.20 3.30 -25.33
C SER A 234 -15.78 4.15 -26.46
N GLY A 235 -15.34 3.84 -27.64
CA GLY A 235 -15.91 4.41 -28.87
C GLY A 235 -17.26 3.76 -29.18
N THR A 236 -18.28 4.58 -29.25
CA THR A 236 -19.42 4.36 -30.13
C THR A 236 -19.92 5.75 -30.57
N PRO A 237 -20.02 6.05 -31.86
CA PRO A 237 -20.51 7.34 -32.34
C PRO A 237 -22.03 7.37 -32.25
N ALA A 238 -22.59 8.16 -31.34
CA ALA A 238 -23.99 8.54 -31.40
C ALA A 238 -24.09 9.89 -32.13
N THR A 239 -24.60 9.83 -33.35
CA THR A 239 -25.15 10.94 -34.11
C THR A 239 -26.38 11.49 -33.37
N THR A 240 -26.36 12.77 -33.03
CA THR A 240 -27.38 13.78 -33.32
C THR A 240 -27.13 15.04 -32.50
N GLY A 241 -27.24 16.15 -33.21
CA GLY A 241 -26.92 17.52 -32.87
C GLY A 241 -27.49 18.09 -31.58
N ALA A 242 -26.61 18.84 -30.92
CA ALA A 242 -26.95 19.90 -29.96
C ALA A 242 -25.84 20.97 -30.01
N PRO A 243 -26.12 22.24 -29.70
CA PRO A 243 -25.32 23.38 -30.13
C PRO A 243 -24.01 23.54 -29.41
N ALA A 244 -23.02 24.02 -30.16
CA ALA A 244 -21.68 24.39 -29.69
C ALA A 244 -21.73 25.41 -28.56
N GLY A 245 -21.17 25.03 -27.37
CA GLY A 245 -21.06 25.98 -26.25
C GLY A 245 -20.61 25.38 -24.93
N THR A 246 -19.87 24.27 -24.89
CA THR A 246 -19.29 23.75 -23.62
C THR A 246 -17.78 23.72 -23.73
N LYS A 247 -17.12 24.52 -22.87
CA LYS A 247 -15.66 24.54 -22.68
C LYS A 247 -15.16 23.20 -22.13
N PRO A 248 -13.94 22.74 -22.50
CA PRO A 248 -13.43 21.43 -22.18
C PRO A 248 -13.10 21.26 -20.70
N ASP A 249 -12.97 20.00 -20.25
CA ASP A 249 -12.88 19.52 -18.85
C ASP A 249 -11.72 20.06 -17.99
N ALA A 250 -10.72 20.71 -18.55
CA ALA A 250 -9.71 21.47 -17.79
C ALA A 250 -10.34 22.59 -16.94
N ALA A 251 -11.45 23.20 -17.38
CA ALA A 251 -12.21 24.19 -16.64
C ALA A 251 -12.90 23.58 -15.40
N LYS A 252 -13.28 22.30 -15.41
CA LYS A 252 -13.97 21.65 -14.27
C LYS A 252 -13.04 21.30 -13.10
N ALA A 253 -11.78 20.93 -13.36
CA ALA A 253 -10.79 20.71 -12.29
C ALA A 253 -10.41 22.04 -11.63
N THR A 254 -10.28 23.12 -12.41
CA THR A 254 -10.06 24.48 -11.91
C THR A 254 -11.28 25.00 -11.14
N ASP A 255 -12.50 24.61 -11.53
CA ASP A 255 -13.73 24.96 -10.81
C ASP A 255 -13.86 24.25 -9.46
N ALA A 256 -13.45 23.01 -9.34
CA ALA A 256 -13.48 22.28 -8.06
C ALA A 256 -12.48 22.87 -7.05
N ASP A 257 -11.30 23.25 -7.49
CA ASP A 257 -10.27 23.84 -6.61
C ASP A 257 -10.63 25.29 -6.25
N THR A 258 -11.18 26.06 -7.17
CA THR A 258 -11.71 27.41 -6.91
C THR A 258 -12.91 27.36 -5.96
N ARG A 259 -13.78 26.37 -6.08
CA ARG A 259 -14.91 26.13 -5.15
C ARG A 259 -14.40 25.81 -3.74
N LYS A 260 -13.46 24.87 -3.60
CA LYS A 260 -12.85 24.51 -2.30
C LYS A 260 -12.11 25.71 -1.67
N ARG A 261 -11.45 26.54 -2.47
CA ARG A 261 -10.81 27.77 -2.00
C ARG A 261 -11.84 28.81 -1.53
N ARG A 262 -12.94 28.99 -2.25
CA ARG A 262 -14.05 29.88 -1.86
C ARG A 262 -14.72 29.40 -0.56
N GLU A 263 -14.95 28.10 -0.41
CA GLU A 263 -15.48 27.50 0.82
C GLU A 263 -14.54 27.75 2.00
N ALA A 264 -13.23 27.63 1.80
CA ALA A 264 -12.24 27.89 2.84
C ALA A 264 -12.19 29.35 3.28
N ILE A 265 -12.31 30.28 2.33
CA ILE A 265 -12.39 31.72 2.60
C ILE A 265 -13.70 32.03 3.34
N ARG A 266 -14.80 31.43 2.91
CA ARG A 266 -16.11 31.57 3.56
C ARG A 266 -16.07 31.08 5.01
N GLU A 267 -15.50 29.90 5.27
CA GLU A 267 -15.38 29.38 6.65
C GLU A 267 -14.49 30.30 7.52
N ARG A 268 -13.37 30.78 6.99
CA ARG A 268 -12.52 31.76 7.69
C ARG A 268 -13.32 33.02 8.06
N ASN A 269 -14.07 33.59 7.12
CA ASN A 269 -14.86 34.79 7.35
C ASN A 269 -15.98 34.56 8.38
N LEU A 270 -16.60 33.36 8.36
CA LEU A 270 -17.58 32.97 9.35
C LEU A 270 -16.97 32.82 10.77
N VAL A 271 -15.74 32.30 10.87
CA VAL A 271 -15.00 32.24 12.15
C VAL A 271 -14.69 33.63 12.66
N ILE A 272 -14.20 34.53 11.80
CA ILE A 272 -13.91 35.91 12.15
C ILE A 272 -15.20 36.63 12.61
N ALA A 273 -16.31 36.47 11.88
CA ALA A 273 -17.60 37.10 12.25
C ALA A 273 -18.12 36.54 13.59
N ALA A 274 -18.02 35.21 13.81
CA ALA A 274 -18.40 34.62 15.11
C ALA A 274 -17.53 35.16 16.27
N ALA A 275 -16.21 35.29 16.03
CA ALA A 275 -15.28 35.84 17.01
C ALA A 275 -15.57 37.31 17.34
N LEU A 276 -15.88 38.13 16.34
CA LEU A 276 -16.26 39.53 16.54
C LEU A 276 -17.55 39.67 17.33
N LEU A 277 -18.55 38.80 17.10
CA LEU A 277 -19.82 38.82 17.88
C LEU A 277 -19.65 38.24 19.29
N SER A 278 -18.71 37.32 19.49
CA SER A 278 -18.42 36.74 20.80
C SER A 278 -17.49 37.61 21.66
N ALA A 279 -16.66 38.45 21.03
CA ALA A 279 -15.68 39.29 21.73
C ALA A 279 -16.32 40.23 22.78
N PRO A 280 -17.44 40.96 22.51
CA PRO A 280 -18.10 41.79 23.53
C PRO A 280 -18.62 41.00 24.73
N LEU A 281 -19.05 39.73 24.49
CA LEU A 281 -19.55 38.84 25.56
C LEU A 281 -18.43 38.39 26.50
N ILE A 282 -17.17 38.29 26.00
CA ILE A 282 -16.03 37.87 26.81
C ILE A 282 -15.30 39.05 27.44
N ALA A 283 -15.42 40.24 26.88
CA ALA A 283 -14.71 41.44 27.33
C ALA A 283 -14.85 41.72 28.85
N PRO A 284 -16.02 41.57 29.51
CA PRO A 284 -16.17 41.71 30.91
C PRO A 284 -15.27 40.77 31.74
N MET A 285 -15.12 39.54 31.32
CA MET A 285 -14.27 38.55 31.99
C MET A 285 -12.79 38.99 32.05
N PHE A 286 -12.30 39.69 31.04
CA PHE A 286 -10.93 40.22 31.01
C PHE A 286 -10.81 41.59 31.68
N ALA A 287 -11.89 42.35 31.78
CA ALA A 287 -11.92 43.67 32.41
C ALA A 287 -12.07 43.57 33.96
N ALA A 288 -12.76 42.53 34.47
CA ALA A 288 -13.00 42.31 35.88
C ALA A 288 -11.74 42.30 36.77
N PRO A 289 -10.61 41.67 36.41
CA PRO A 289 -9.35 41.70 37.20
C PRO A 289 -8.75 43.12 37.35
N PHE A 290 -9.14 44.03 36.46
CA PHE A 290 -8.71 45.44 36.49
C PHE A 290 -9.71 46.36 37.18
N GLY A 291 -10.74 45.80 37.81
CA GLY A 291 -11.77 46.54 38.52
C GLY A 291 -12.75 47.30 37.60
N VAL A 292 -12.80 47.00 36.34
CA VAL A 292 -13.72 47.62 35.37
C VAL A 292 -14.96 46.73 35.23
N ASP A 293 -16.09 47.20 35.67
CA ASP A 293 -17.38 46.55 35.44
C ASP A 293 -17.89 46.90 34.04
N ALA A 294 -17.65 46.01 33.09
CA ALA A 294 -18.00 46.17 31.70
C ALA A 294 -19.20 45.27 31.29
N MET A 295 -20.03 44.85 32.25
CA MET A 295 -21.14 43.94 32.00
C MET A 295 -22.12 44.54 31.00
N LEU A 296 -22.38 43.77 29.91
CA LEU A 296 -23.38 44.14 28.90
C LEU A 296 -24.80 43.89 29.42
N ASN A 297 -25.74 44.72 28.96
CA ASN A 297 -27.16 44.47 29.23
C ASN A 297 -27.56 43.04 28.80
N GLY A 298 -28.29 42.31 29.66
CA GLY A 298 -28.67 40.91 29.44
C GLY A 298 -29.40 40.67 28.10
N TRP A 299 -30.26 41.59 27.66
CA TRP A 299 -30.94 41.50 26.37
C TRP A 299 -29.96 41.62 25.17
N LEU A 300 -28.95 42.49 25.29
CA LEU A 300 -27.91 42.59 24.28
C LEU A 300 -27.06 41.32 24.23
N GLN A 301 -26.73 40.75 25.39
CA GLN A 301 -26.05 39.45 25.44
C GLN A 301 -26.88 38.35 24.77
N LEU A 302 -28.20 38.30 25.02
CA LEU A 302 -29.12 37.36 24.36
C LEU A 302 -29.11 37.51 22.86
N VAL A 303 -29.20 38.74 22.31
CA VAL A 303 -29.18 38.96 20.86
C VAL A 303 -27.87 38.48 20.23
N LEU A 304 -26.74 38.89 20.81
CA LEU A 304 -25.42 38.50 20.29
C LEU A 304 -25.20 36.96 20.34
N ALA A 305 -25.56 36.36 21.48
CA ALA A 305 -25.45 34.92 21.64
C ALA A 305 -26.41 34.16 20.71
N SER A 306 -27.62 34.64 20.49
CA SER A 306 -28.61 34.04 19.58
C SER A 306 -28.09 34.01 18.13
N LEU A 307 -27.47 35.10 17.67
CA LEU A 307 -26.86 35.17 16.35
C LEU A 307 -25.74 34.13 16.21
N VAL A 308 -24.93 33.99 17.26
CA VAL A 308 -23.86 32.97 17.24
C VAL A 308 -24.44 31.55 17.34
N GLN A 309 -25.35 31.30 18.27
CA GLN A 309 -25.95 30.00 18.57
C GLN A 309 -26.69 29.43 17.35
N PHE A 310 -27.62 30.18 16.78
CA PHE A 310 -28.52 29.72 15.72
C PHE A 310 -28.04 30.08 14.33
N GLY A 311 -27.30 31.15 14.14
CA GLY A 311 -26.71 31.54 12.86
C GLY A 311 -25.46 30.73 12.56
N PHE A 312 -24.43 30.90 13.39
CA PHE A 312 -23.15 30.23 13.18
C PHE A 312 -23.14 28.78 13.69
N GLY A 313 -23.94 28.43 14.71
CA GLY A 313 -24.12 27.11 15.28
C GLY A 313 -25.05 26.19 14.49
N ALA A 314 -25.84 26.69 13.52
CA ALA A 314 -26.86 25.93 12.79
C ALA A 314 -26.35 24.59 12.19
N ARG A 315 -25.08 24.52 11.77
CA ARG A 315 -24.46 23.29 11.25
C ARG A 315 -24.42 22.18 12.28
N PHE A 316 -24.13 22.51 13.55
CA PHE A 316 -24.02 21.52 14.64
C PHE A 316 -25.40 20.96 14.97
N TYR A 317 -26.44 21.78 14.99
CA TYR A 317 -27.82 21.34 15.21
C TYR A 317 -28.33 20.40 14.12
N ARG A 318 -28.06 20.72 12.84
CA ARG A 318 -28.42 19.85 11.72
C ARG A 318 -27.70 18.50 11.80
N ALA A 319 -26.39 18.50 12.07
CA ALA A 319 -25.61 17.28 12.23
C ALA A 319 -26.04 16.46 13.47
N ALA A 320 -26.35 17.12 14.58
CA ALA A 320 -26.89 16.48 15.79
C ALA A 320 -28.24 15.82 15.53
N TRP A 321 -29.13 16.49 14.82
CA TRP A 321 -30.45 15.94 14.47
C TRP A 321 -30.36 14.68 13.62
N HIS A 322 -29.49 14.67 12.63
CA HIS A 322 -29.21 13.48 11.81
C HIS A 322 -28.59 12.35 12.66
N ALA A 323 -27.76 12.68 13.64
CA ALA A 323 -27.17 11.70 14.55
C ALA A 323 -28.22 11.05 15.45
N ILE A 324 -29.13 11.86 16.01
CA ILE A 324 -30.24 11.36 16.88
C ILE A 324 -31.16 10.43 16.06
N LYS A 325 -31.56 10.83 14.85
CA LYS A 325 -32.39 9.99 13.96
C LYS A 325 -31.71 8.65 13.63
N ALA A 326 -30.38 8.65 13.48
CA ALA A 326 -29.62 7.45 13.20
C ALA A 326 -29.24 6.65 14.48
N ARG A 327 -29.72 7.04 15.67
CA ARG A 327 -29.36 6.46 16.99
C ARG A 327 -27.85 6.32 17.17
N ALA A 328 -27.07 7.27 16.65
CA ALA A 328 -25.61 7.28 16.71
C ALA A 328 -25.12 8.58 17.34
N GLY A 329 -24.16 8.48 18.26
CA GLY A 329 -23.50 9.64 18.84
C GLY A 329 -22.52 10.27 17.84
N ASN A 330 -22.45 11.58 17.81
CA ASN A 330 -21.37 12.32 17.14
C ASN A 330 -20.94 13.52 17.98
N MET A 331 -19.82 14.14 17.62
CA MET A 331 -19.32 15.30 18.37
C MET A 331 -20.25 16.51 18.25
N ASP A 332 -20.96 16.68 17.12
CA ASP A 332 -21.86 17.82 16.91
C ASP A 332 -23.05 17.75 17.87
N LEU A 333 -23.46 16.54 18.29
CA LEU A 333 -24.49 16.32 19.33
C LEU A 333 -24.01 16.83 20.68
N LEU A 334 -22.76 16.53 21.08
CA LEU A 334 -22.21 17.01 22.38
C LEU A 334 -22.12 18.53 22.40
N VAL A 335 -21.65 19.14 21.32
CA VAL A 335 -21.59 20.60 21.18
C VAL A 335 -22.99 21.21 21.23
N ALA A 336 -23.95 20.69 20.46
CA ALA A 336 -25.31 21.20 20.42
C ALA A 336 -26.00 21.11 21.80
N LEU A 337 -25.84 19.98 22.51
CA LEU A 337 -26.41 19.82 23.88
C LEU A 337 -25.74 20.76 24.87
N GLY A 338 -24.41 20.82 24.90
CA GLY A 338 -23.68 21.66 25.84
C GLY A 338 -23.98 23.14 25.64
N THR A 339 -23.94 23.63 24.40
CA THR A 339 -24.23 25.05 24.12
C THR A 339 -25.70 25.41 24.36
N SER A 340 -26.64 24.48 24.04
CA SER A 340 -28.06 24.69 24.31
C SER A 340 -28.35 24.72 25.80
N ALA A 341 -27.68 23.93 26.63
CA ALA A 341 -27.85 23.92 28.08
C ALA A 341 -27.37 25.26 28.68
N ALA A 342 -26.18 25.75 28.29
CA ALA A 342 -25.66 27.04 28.76
C ALA A 342 -26.55 28.20 28.29
N TYR A 343 -26.98 28.21 27.04
CA TYR A 343 -27.89 29.22 26.47
C TYR A 343 -29.26 29.20 27.16
N GLY A 344 -29.86 28.02 27.34
CA GLY A 344 -31.15 27.84 27.96
C GLY A 344 -31.17 28.26 29.46
N LEU A 345 -30.09 27.96 30.20
CA LEU A 345 -29.90 28.39 31.57
C LEU A 345 -29.89 29.92 31.63
N SER A 346 -29.10 30.59 30.81
CA SER A 346 -28.99 32.04 30.76
C SER A 346 -30.31 32.70 30.36
N LEU A 347 -31.02 32.13 29.39
CA LEU A 347 -32.35 32.61 29.00
C LEU A 347 -33.36 32.48 30.14
N TRP A 348 -33.36 31.34 30.86
CA TRP A 348 -34.23 31.15 32.00
C TRP A 348 -33.95 32.16 33.12
N MET A 349 -32.68 32.43 33.44
CA MET A 349 -32.27 33.41 34.45
C MET A 349 -32.70 34.82 34.06
N LEU A 350 -32.47 35.22 32.80
CA LEU A 350 -32.85 36.53 32.25
C LEU A 350 -34.39 36.76 32.30
N LEU A 351 -35.17 35.72 31.99
CA LEU A 351 -36.63 35.81 32.01
C LEU A 351 -37.19 35.80 33.45
N ARG A 352 -36.51 35.18 34.40
CA ARG A 352 -36.92 35.12 35.82
C ARG A 352 -36.71 36.46 36.54
N ASP A 353 -35.59 37.12 36.29
CA ASP A 353 -35.29 38.45 36.82
C ASP A 353 -34.64 39.34 35.74
N PRO A 354 -35.45 40.06 34.94
CA PRO A 354 -34.91 40.88 33.84
C PRO A 354 -34.09 42.08 34.32
N MET A 355 -34.25 42.54 35.53
CA MET A 355 -33.58 43.73 36.07
C MET A 355 -32.26 43.39 36.74
N HIS A 356 -32.18 42.21 37.38
CA HIS A 356 -31.00 41.73 38.12
C HIS A 356 -30.78 40.27 37.83
N PRO A 357 -30.45 39.89 36.54
CA PRO A 357 -30.43 38.50 36.12
C PRO A 357 -29.28 37.69 36.75
N GLY A 358 -28.45 38.30 37.59
CA GLY A 358 -27.24 37.66 38.09
C GLY A 358 -26.20 37.47 36.99
N HIS A 359 -25.32 36.50 37.18
CA HIS A 359 -24.29 36.16 36.17
C HIS A 359 -24.90 35.32 35.07
N LEU A 360 -24.97 35.85 33.86
CA LEU A 360 -25.44 35.13 32.66
C LEU A 360 -24.28 34.37 31.99
N TYR A 361 -24.55 33.27 31.35
CA TYR A 361 -23.57 32.35 30.70
C TYR A 361 -23.73 32.33 29.16
N PHE A 362 -24.26 33.40 28.55
CA PHE A 362 -24.39 33.54 27.11
C PHE A 362 -23.04 33.54 26.42
N GLU A 363 -21.98 34.05 27.06
CA GLU A 363 -20.62 34.02 26.59
C GLU A 363 -20.11 32.57 26.43
N ALA A 364 -20.41 31.69 27.38
CA ALA A 364 -19.98 30.28 27.31
C ALA A 364 -20.53 29.61 26.03
N SER A 365 -21.83 29.78 25.75
CA SER A 365 -22.45 29.25 24.52
C SER A 365 -21.81 29.81 23.26
N ALA A 366 -21.65 31.14 23.15
CA ALA A 366 -21.08 31.78 21.97
C ALA A 366 -19.60 31.44 21.75
N VAL A 367 -18.81 31.41 22.82
CA VAL A 367 -17.37 31.09 22.77
C VAL A 367 -17.14 29.66 22.38
N ILE A 368 -17.88 28.70 22.94
CA ILE A 368 -17.75 27.28 22.56
C ILE A 368 -18.00 27.12 21.07
N ILE A 369 -19.07 27.69 20.50
CA ILE A 369 -19.35 27.62 19.06
C ILE A 369 -18.19 28.23 18.24
N THR A 370 -17.70 29.39 18.67
CA THR A 370 -16.62 30.09 18.00
C THR A 370 -15.32 29.27 18.01
N LEU A 371 -14.92 28.71 19.17
CA LEU A 371 -13.74 27.89 19.33
C LEU A 371 -13.85 26.56 18.56
N VAL A 372 -15.01 25.91 18.55
CA VAL A 372 -15.24 24.69 17.77
C VAL A 372 -15.14 24.99 16.27
N ARG A 373 -15.73 26.10 15.81
CA ARG A 373 -15.58 26.52 14.41
C ARG A 373 -14.13 26.86 14.05
N PHE A 374 -13.43 27.57 14.93
CA PHE A 374 -12.01 27.86 14.77
C PHE A 374 -11.17 26.58 14.68
N GLY A 375 -11.41 25.62 15.57
CA GLY A 375 -10.77 24.29 15.51
C GLY A 375 -11.04 23.59 14.19
N LYS A 376 -12.28 23.61 13.68
CA LYS A 376 -12.66 23.03 12.39
C LYS A 376 -12.03 23.75 11.20
N TRP A 377 -11.88 25.04 11.24
CA TRP A 377 -11.17 25.80 10.22
C TRP A 377 -9.67 25.45 10.20
N LEU A 378 -9.02 25.35 11.38
CA LEU A 378 -7.63 24.90 11.47
C LEU A 378 -7.45 23.47 10.93
N GLU A 379 -8.38 22.59 11.28
CA GLU A 379 -8.43 21.22 10.74
C GLU A 379 -8.49 21.21 9.21
N ALA A 380 -9.41 21.96 8.61
CA ALA A 380 -9.56 22.06 7.17
C ALA A 380 -8.32 22.68 6.49
N ARG A 381 -7.68 23.67 7.17
CA ARG A 381 -6.43 24.28 6.69
C ARG A 381 -5.29 23.26 6.69
N ALA A 382 -5.15 22.47 7.75
CA ALA A 382 -4.12 21.44 7.87
C ALA A 382 -4.30 20.32 6.84
N LYS A 383 -5.52 19.84 6.65
CA LYS A 383 -5.84 18.86 5.59
C LYS A 383 -5.39 19.36 4.22
N ARG A 384 -5.62 20.63 3.90
CA ARG A 384 -5.16 21.21 2.63
C ARG A 384 -3.64 21.26 2.52
N GLN A 385 -2.94 21.60 3.59
CA GLN A 385 -1.47 21.63 3.59
C GLN A 385 -0.88 20.22 3.40
N THR A 386 -1.49 19.18 3.96
CA THR A 386 -1.00 17.81 3.79
C THR A 386 -1.23 17.25 2.38
N THR A 387 -2.28 17.68 1.67
CA THR A 387 -2.54 17.29 0.26
C THR A 387 -1.76 18.14 -0.77
N GLU A 388 -1.03 19.16 -0.33
CA GLU A 388 -0.27 20.04 -1.21
C GLU A 388 0.84 19.32 -2.01
N ALA A 389 1.43 18.25 -1.45
CA ALA A 389 2.44 17.44 -2.12
C ALA A 389 1.86 16.71 -3.36
N ILE A 390 0.63 16.19 -3.25
CA ILE A 390 -0.06 15.53 -4.38
C ILE A 390 -0.47 16.57 -5.44
N ARG A 391 -0.93 17.74 -4.99
CA ARG A 391 -1.25 18.85 -5.92
C ARG A 391 -0.02 19.32 -6.68
N ALA A 392 1.14 19.35 -6.04
CA ALA A 392 2.40 19.68 -6.70
C ALA A 392 2.73 18.68 -7.82
N LEU A 393 2.50 17.37 -7.59
CA LEU A 393 2.66 16.35 -8.62
C LEU A 393 1.66 16.52 -9.76
N ASN A 394 0.40 16.80 -9.47
CA ASN A 394 -0.62 17.08 -10.50
C ASN A 394 -0.30 18.33 -11.34
N ALA A 395 0.32 19.35 -10.74
CA ALA A 395 0.72 20.57 -11.43
C ALA A 395 1.90 20.36 -12.40
N LEU A 396 2.58 19.21 -12.34
CA LEU A 396 3.64 18.85 -13.29
C LEU A 396 3.11 18.42 -14.65
N ARG A 397 1.83 18.12 -14.76
CA ARG A 397 1.21 17.64 -16.01
C ARG A 397 0.92 18.79 -16.95
N PRO A 398 1.57 18.85 -18.15
CA PRO A 398 1.23 19.81 -19.18
C PRO A 398 -0.18 19.59 -19.75
N ASP A 399 -0.85 20.65 -20.14
CA ASP A 399 -2.18 20.58 -20.76
C ASP A 399 -2.09 20.44 -22.30
N ARG A 400 -0.91 20.71 -22.88
CA ARG A 400 -0.68 20.75 -24.32
C ARG A 400 0.61 20.02 -24.67
N ALA A 401 0.69 19.52 -25.90
CA ALA A 401 1.89 18.92 -26.48
C ALA A 401 2.10 19.45 -27.90
N ARG A 402 3.36 19.49 -28.32
CA ARG A 402 3.72 19.89 -29.69
C ARG A 402 4.02 18.64 -30.51
N ILE A 403 3.06 18.23 -31.33
CA ILE A 403 3.20 17.08 -32.21
C ILE A 403 3.96 17.46 -33.50
N VAL A 404 4.70 16.47 -34.06
CA VAL A 404 5.40 16.61 -35.34
C VAL A 404 4.69 15.73 -36.38
N GLU A 405 3.99 16.36 -37.34
CA GLU A 405 3.32 15.67 -38.44
C GLU A 405 3.94 16.13 -39.77
N HIS A 406 4.47 15.21 -40.54
CA HIS A 406 5.10 15.52 -41.86
C HIS A 406 6.15 16.62 -41.78
N GLY A 407 6.93 16.69 -40.71
CA GLY A 407 7.98 17.70 -40.50
C GLY A 407 7.48 19.07 -40.01
N VAL A 408 6.18 19.23 -39.75
CA VAL A 408 5.59 20.47 -39.26
C VAL A 408 5.19 20.32 -37.79
N GLU A 409 5.67 21.23 -36.94
CA GLU A 409 5.28 21.31 -35.52
C GLU A 409 3.88 21.94 -35.38
N ARG A 410 3.03 21.27 -34.61
CA ARG A 410 1.69 21.72 -34.29
C ARG A 410 1.38 21.58 -32.80
N ASP A 411 0.95 22.64 -32.17
CA ASP A 411 0.59 22.68 -30.77
C ASP A 411 -0.87 22.22 -30.58
N VAL A 412 -1.06 21.07 -29.88
CA VAL A 412 -2.37 20.44 -29.68
C VAL A 412 -2.65 20.23 -28.19
N PRO A 413 -3.92 20.18 -27.75
CA PRO A 413 -4.29 19.69 -26.44
C PRO A 413 -3.78 18.26 -26.22
N LEU A 414 -3.27 17.95 -25.05
CA LEU A 414 -2.72 16.61 -24.72
C LEU A 414 -3.73 15.47 -25.00
N ALA A 415 -5.02 15.74 -24.88
CA ALA A 415 -6.09 14.76 -25.16
C ALA A 415 -6.15 14.32 -26.64
N GLN A 416 -5.49 15.03 -27.57
CA GLN A 416 -5.42 14.67 -28.99
C GLN A 416 -4.18 13.85 -29.36
N VAL A 417 -3.19 13.75 -28.44
CA VAL A 417 -2.00 12.93 -28.65
C VAL A 417 -2.37 11.45 -28.52
N ARG A 418 -1.78 10.61 -29.35
CA ARG A 418 -1.96 9.15 -29.32
C ARG A 418 -0.62 8.44 -29.12
N VAL A 419 -0.63 7.21 -28.70
CA VAL A 419 0.55 6.34 -28.68
C VAL A 419 1.11 6.23 -30.11
N GLY A 420 2.44 6.32 -30.25
CA GLY A 420 3.14 6.38 -31.54
C GLY A 420 3.24 7.79 -32.16
N THR A 421 2.61 8.82 -31.57
CA THR A 421 2.73 10.21 -32.04
C THR A 421 4.12 10.76 -31.69
N ALA A 422 4.81 11.37 -32.66
CA ALA A 422 6.05 12.10 -32.43
C ALA A 422 5.77 13.47 -31.78
N VAL A 423 6.43 13.74 -30.66
CA VAL A 423 6.28 14.97 -29.88
C VAL A 423 7.62 15.70 -29.80
N SER A 424 7.65 16.98 -30.18
CA SER A 424 8.81 17.85 -30.07
C SER A 424 8.84 18.52 -28.70
N ILE A 425 10.00 18.46 -28.03
CA ILE A 425 10.22 19.02 -26.68
C ILE A 425 11.43 19.95 -26.76
N ARG A 426 11.18 21.23 -26.53
CA ARG A 426 12.23 22.27 -26.61
C ARG A 426 13.01 22.36 -25.30
N PRO A 427 14.19 22.97 -25.31
CA PRO A 427 14.92 23.27 -24.08
C PRO A 427 14.08 24.01 -23.05
N GLY A 428 14.13 23.56 -21.79
CA GLY A 428 13.38 24.14 -20.68
C GLY A 428 11.89 23.75 -20.62
N GLU A 429 11.36 23.04 -21.61
CA GLU A 429 9.97 22.58 -21.61
C GLU A 429 9.78 21.33 -20.77
N ARG A 430 8.55 21.15 -20.25
CA ARG A 430 8.18 19.90 -19.59
C ARG A 430 7.81 18.85 -20.62
N VAL A 431 8.26 17.62 -20.37
CA VAL A 431 7.90 16.44 -21.15
C VAL A 431 6.40 16.15 -20.99
N PRO A 432 5.58 16.20 -22.08
CA PRO A 432 4.13 16.09 -21.95
C PRO A 432 3.60 14.65 -21.89
N VAL A 433 4.36 13.67 -22.36
CA VAL A 433 3.98 12.25 -22.47
C VAL A 433 5.12 11.35 -22.00
N ASP A 434 4.84 10.11 -21.66
CA ASP A 434 5.91 9.10 -21.57
C ASP A 434 6.25 8.68 -22.99
N GLY A 435 7.53 8.52 -23.28
CA GLY A 435 7.97 8.17 -24.62
C GLY A 435 9.41 7.71 -24.68
N ARG A 436 9.88 7.53 -25.91
CA ARG A 436 11.25 7.15 -26.23
C ARG A 436 11.84 8.20 -27.18
N VAL A 437 13.06 8.63 -26.93
CA VAL A 437 13.76 9.58 -27.80
C VAL A 437 13.97 8.96 -29.17
N VAL A 438 13.50 9.62 -30.23
CA VAL A 438 13.69 9.23 -31.63
C VAL A 438 14.83 10.02 -32.25
N SER A 439 15.01 11.28 -31.84
CA SER A 439 16.13 12.09 -32.28
C SER A 439 16.40 13.22 -31.30
N GLY A 440 17.68 13.58 -31.21
CA GLY A 440 18.14 14.63 -30.34
C GLY A 440 18.89 14.11 -29.13
N ARG A 441 19.65 15.02 -28.48
CA ARG A 441 20.40 14.70 -27.26
C ARG A 441 20.21 15.83 -26.24
N SER A 442 19.91 15.46 -25.00
CA SER A 442 19.73 16.45 -23.93
C SER A 442 19.97 15.83 -22.55
N HIS A 443 19.95 16.67 -21.51
CA HIS A 443 19.82 16.22 -20.12
C HIS A 443 18.39 16.49 -19.64
N ILE A 444 17.78 15.54 -18.96
CA ILE A 444 16.42 15.68 -18.42
C ILE A 444 16.49 15.68 -16.89
N ASP A 445 15.90 16.72 -16.29
CA ASP A 445 15.67 16.79 -14.85
C ASP A 445 14.43 15.99 -14.48
N GLU A 446 14.63 14.81 -13.93
CA GLU A 446 13.62 13.88 -13.44
C GLU A 446 13.44 13.98 -11.91
N SER A 447 14.06 14.97 -11.24
CA SER A 447 14.16 15.07 -9.78
C SER A 447 12.81 15.08 -9.06
N LEU A 448 11.78 15.66 -9.66
CA LEU A 448 10.43 15.71 -9.10
C LEU A 448 9.69 14.36 -9.16
N ILE A 449 10.16 13.43 -10.00
CA ILE A 449 9.57 12.10 -10.18
C ILE A 449 10.43 11.04 -9.48
N THR A 450 11.74 11.06 -9.76
CA THR A 450 12.68 10.08 -9.21
C THR A 450 13.26 10.50 -7.87
N GLY A 451 13.32 11.80 -7.56
CA GLY A 451 13.99 12.37 -6.40
C GLY A 451 15.52 12.52 -6.57
N GLU A 452 16.06 12.29 -7.77
CA GLU A 452 17.50 12.51 -8.08
C GLU A 452 17.75 13.96 -8.47
N SER A 453 18.75 14.58 -7.83
CA SER A 453 19.05 16.00 -8.06
C SER A 453 19.85 16.28 -9.34
N LEU A 454 20.49 15.26 -9.91
CA LEU A 454 21.32 15.42 -11.11
C LEU A 454 20.49 15.12 -12.38
N PRO A 455 20.54 16.00 -13.39
CA PRO A 455 19.91 15.72 -14.68
C PRO A 455 20.51 14.47 -15.34
N VAL A 456 19.65 13.66 -15.95
CA VAL A 456 20.03 12.40 -16.62
C VAL A 456 20.23 12.66 -18.11
N ALA A 457 21.38 12.26 -18.66
CA ALA A 457 21.64 12.34 -20.09
C ALA A 457 20.69 11.38 -20.85
N LYS A 458 20.12 11.85 -21.96
CA LYS A 458 19.22 11.11 -22.84
C LYS A 458 19.69 11.22 -24.28
N ASP A 459 19.86 10.04 -24.88
CA ASP A 459 20.22 9.85 -26.29
C ASP A 459 19.10 9.11 -27.04
N ASP A 460 19.27 8.91 -28.35
CA ASP A 460 18.32 8.17 -29.18
C ASP A 460 18.04 6.76 -28.59
N GLY A 461 16.75 6.45 -28.45
CA GLY A 461 16.28 5.19 -27.87
C GLY A 461 16.04 5.23 -26.36
N ASP A 462 16.47 6.27 -25.65
CA ASP A 462 16.26 6.36 -24.21
C ASP A 462 14.81 6.71 -23.80
N PRO A 463 14.31 6.16 -22.69
CA PRO A 463 12.98 6.50 -22.20
C PRO A 463 12.97 7.88 -21.54
N VAL A 464 11.85 8.61 -21.72
CA VAL A 464 11.56 9.87 -21.06
C VAL A 464 10.21 9.82 -20.36
N THR A 465 10.09 10.51 -19.23
CA THR A 465 8.92 10.45 -18.37
C THR A 465 8.15 11.78 -18.37
N ALA A 466 6.84 11.71 -18.52
CA ALA A 466 5.95 12.87 -18.46
C ALA A 466 6.11 13.65 -17.15
N GLY A 467 6.18 14.99 -17.24
CA GLY A 467 6.36 15.88 -16.09
C GLY A 467 7.80 16.28 -15.80
N SER A 468 8.80 15.56 -16.31
CA SER A 468 10.22 15.92 -16.26
C SER A 468 10.50 17.21 -17.02
N ILE A 469 11.63 17.88 -16.77
CA ILE A 469 12.02 19.12 -17.45
C ILE A 469 13.18 18.82 -18.38
N ASN A 470 13.01 19.14 -19.67
CA ASN A 470 14.08 19.03 -20.66
C ASN A 470 15.12 20.14 -20.44
N GLY A 471 16.39 19.78 -20.49
CA GLY A 471 17.52 20.71 -20.33
C GLY A 471 17.84 21.53 -21.58
N GLU A 472 19.02 21.27 -22.15
CA GLU A 472 19.68 22.15 -23.13
C GLU A 472 19.36 21.82 -24.58
N GLY A 473 19.07 20.53 -24.90
CA GLY A 473 18.84 20.04 -26.24
C GLY A 473 17.36 20.00 -26.63
N ALA A 474 17.07 20.07 -27.93
CA ALA A 474 15.74 19.76 -28.44
C ALA A 474 15.62 18.23 -28.62
N LEU A 475 14.50 17.65 -28.21
CA LEU A 475 14.22 16.23 -28.34
C LEU A 475 12.97 16.02 -29.19
N VAL A 476 12.98 14.97 -30.01
CA VAL A 476 11.76 14.41 -30.61
C VAL A 476 11.52 13.05 -29.96
N VAL A 477 10.35 12.86 -29.40
CA VAL A 477 9.99 11.71 -28.59
C VAL A 477 8.79 11.01 -29.21
N GLU A 478 8.90 9.70 -29.44
CA GLU A 478 7.76 8.86 -29.78
C GLU A 478 6.97 8.51 -28.52
N THR A 479 5.69 8.80 -28.53
CA THR A 479 4.80 8.59 -27.38
C THR A 479 4.57 7.11 -27.12
N THR A 480 4.89 6.63 -25.92
CA THR A 480 4.63 5.25 -25.47
C THR A 480 3.44 5.13 -24.54
N ALA A 481 3.15 6.16 -23.73
CA ALA A 481 1.96 6.19 -22.87
C ALA A 481 1.40 7.61 -22.72
N ILE A 482 0.08 7.71 -22.58
CA ILE A 482 -0.68 8.97 -22.46
C ILE A 482 -1.68 8.92 -21.31
N GLY A 483 -2.08 10.08 -20.83
CA GLY A 483 -3.21 10.24 -19.91
C GLY A 483 -3.04 9.49 -18.60
N ALA A 484 -3.92 8.54 -18.33
CA ALA A 484 -3.93 7.75 -17.11
C ALA A 484 -2.80 6.69 -17.05
N GLU A 485 -2.27 6.32 -18.21
CA GLU A 485 -1.23 5.28 -18.32
C GLU A 485 0.19 5.82 -18.15
N THR A 486 0.37 7.15 -18.09
CA THR A 486 1.68 7.74 -17.83
C THR A 486 2.19 7.39 -16.44
N THR A 487 3.51 7.26 -16.31
CA THR A 487 4.20 7.00 -15.04
C THR A 487 3.80 8.01 -13.96
N LEU A 488 3.73 9.30 -14.29
CA LEU A 488 3.28 10.35 -13.38
C LEU A 488 1.84 10.13 -12.92
N ALA A 489 0.92 9.75 -13.83
CA ALA A 489 -0.47 9.48 -13.46
C ALA A 489 -0.59 8.23 -12.58
N ARG A 490 0.22 7.20 -12.81
CA ARG A 490 0.31 6.00 -11.96
C ARG A 490 0.82 6.34 -10.55
N ILE A 491 1.86 7.17 -10.45
CA ILE A 491 2.38 7.67 -9.15
C ILE A 491 1.28 8.39 -8.38
N ILE A 492 0.58 9.31 -9.03
CA ILE A 492 -0.51 10.08 -8.40
C ILE A 492 -1.60 9.13 -7.88
N ARG A 493 -2.05 8.16 -8.70
CA ARG A 493 -3.04 7.15 -8.27
C ARG A 493 -2.57 6.31 -7.10
N LEU A 494 -1.31 5.86 -7.08
CA LEU A 494 -0.75 5.10 -5.96
C LEU A 494 -0.75 5.92 -4.67
N VAL A 495 -0.40 7.21 -4.73
CA VAL A 495 -0.42 8.09 -3.56
C VAL A 495 -1.86 8.40 -3.12
N GLU A 496 -2.81 8.55 -4.04
CA GLU A 496 -4.23 8.75 -3.73
C GLU A 496 -4.86 7.49 -3.11
N SER A 497 -4.55 6.29 -3.64
CA SER A 497 -5.05 5.02 -3.10
C SER A 497 -4.52 4.76 -1.68
N ALA A 498 -3.24 5.10 -1.41
CA ALA A 498 -2.67 5.02 -0.06
C ALA A 498 -3.47 5.81 0.99
N GLN A 499 -4.17 6.85 0.55
CA GLN A 499 -4.99 7.69 1.41
C GLN A 499 -6.46 7.24 1.47
N ALA A 500 -6.90 6.38 0.56
CA ALA A 500 -8.28 5.88 0.50
C ALA A 500 -8.55 4.76 1.52
N GLU A 501 -7.58 3.89 1.78
CA GLU A 501 -7.75 2.77 2.70
C GLU A 501 -7.50 3.15 4.15
N LYS A 502 -8.34 2.60 5.06
CA LYS A 502 -8.19 2.82 6.50
C LYS A 502 -7.16 1.87 7.10
N ALA A 503 -6.15 2.44 7.74
CA ALA A 503 -5.19 1.66 8.53
C ALA A 503 -5.89 0.85 9.65
N PRO A 504 -5.35 -0.31 10.06
CA PRO A 504 -5.88 -1.08 11.20
C PRO A 504 -6.04 -0.24 12.47
N ILE A 505 -5.07 0.61 12.77
CA ILE A 505 -5.13 1.53 13.92
C ILE A 505 -6.29 2.55 13.79
N GLN A 506 -6.64 2.98 12.60
CA GLN A 506 -7.79 3.88 12.38
C GLN A 506 -9.12 3.17 12.65
N ARG A 507 -9.25 1.90 12.24
CA ARG A 507 -10.42 1.07 12.56
C ARG A 507 -10.62 0.90 14.07
N LEU A 508 -9.51 0.72 14.81
CA LEU A 508 -9.54 0.68 16.29
C LEU A 508 -10.04 2.01 16.87
N VAL A 509 -9.52 3.14 16.39
CA VAL A 509 -9.92 4.49 16.82
C VAL A 509 -11.41 4.74 16.55
N ASP A 510 -11.93 4.31 15.40
CA ASP A 510 -13.34 4.43 15.05
C ASP A 510 -14.23 3.63 16.01
N ARG A 511 -13.83 2.41 16.39
CA ARG A 511 -14.52 1.56 17.38
C ARG A 511 -14.53 2.20 18.76
N VAL A 512 -13.40 2.72 19.22
CA VAL A 512 -13.30 3.44 20.49
C VAL A 512 -14.21 4.67 20.49
N SER A 513 -14.22 5.44 19.40
CA SER A 513 -15.08 6.63 19.25
C SER A 513 -16.57 6.31 19.34
N ALA A 514 -17.02 5.16 18.84
CA ALA A 514 -18.40 4.74 18.88
C ALA A 514 -18.92 4.49 20.32
N VAL A 515 -18.05 4.00 21.21
CA VAL A 515 -18.37 3.77 22.64
C VAL A 515 -18.18 5.04 23.45
N PHE A 516 -17.23 5.87 23.08
CA PHE A 516 -16.83 7.05 23.85
C PHE A 516 -17.98 8.08 24.01
N VAL A 517 -18.71 8.40 22.93
CA VAL A 517 -19.77 9.41 22.98
C VAL A 517 -20.91 9.02 23.91
N PRO A 518 -21.50 7.80 23.86
CA PRO A 518 -22.47 7.35 24.85
C PRO A 518 -21.94 7.37 26.30
N ALA A 519 -20.68 6.95 26.51
CA ALA A 519 -20.06 6.98 27.83
C ALA A 519 -19.98 8.41 28.40
N ILE A 520 -19.60 9.38 27.58
CA ILE A 520 -19.54 10.79 27.99
C ILE A 520 -20.91 11.38 28.31
N LEU A 521 -21.93 11.03 27.53
CA LEU A 521 -23.31 11.44 27.87
C LEU A 521 -23.74 10.90 29.23
N GLY A 522 -23.37 9.64 29.53
CA GLY A 522 -23.58 9.05 30.85
C GLY A 522 -22.84 9.80 31.97
N ILE A 523 -21.54 10.10 31.76
CA ILE A 523 -20.75 10.86 32.75
C ILE A 523 -21.30 12.25 32.96
N ALA A 524 -21.70 12.96 31.90
CA ALA A 524 -22.31 14.28 32.03
C ALA A 524 -23.63 14.23 32.81
N ALA A 525 -24.48 13.21 32.56
CA ALA A 525 -25.71 13.00 33.32
C ALA A 525 -25.42 12.68 34.80
N LEU A 526 -24.44 11.82 35.08
CA LEU A 526 -24.01 11.52 36.45
C LEU A 526 -23.42 12.76 37.14
N THR A 527 -22.66 13.59 36.43
CA THR A 527 -22.16 14.87 36.96
C THR A 527 -23.29 15.78 37.33
N LEU A 528 -24.29 15.97 36.46
CA LEU A 528 -25.48 16.77 36.73
C LEU A 528 -26.24 16.30 37.98
N ILE A 529 -26.54 15.00 38.02
CA ILE A 529 -27.27 14.37 39.12
C ILE A 529 -26.45 14.45 40.43
N GLY A 530 -25.15 14.16 40.37
CA GLY A 530 -24.26 14.20 41.54
C GLY A 530 -24.21 15.60 42.19
N TRP A 531 -24.07 16.65 41.42
CA TRP A 531 -24.05 18.03 41.92
C TRP A 531 -25.42 18.50 42.43
N LEU A 532 -26.53 18.05 41.81
CA LEU A 532 -27.88 18.29 42.34
C LEU A 532 -28.10 17.63 43.71
N ILE A 533 -27.66 16.36 43.85
CA ILE A 533 -27.75 15.63 45.14
C ILE A 533 -26.84 16.27 46.18
N ALA A 534 -25.67 16.76 45.82
CA ALA A 534 -24.75 17.48 46.70
C ALA A 534 -25.25 18.86 47.12
N GLY A 535 -26.41 19.32 46.62
CA GLY A 535 -27.04 20.58 47.02
C GLY A 535 -26.38 21.83 46.43
N ALA A 536 -25.54 21.72 45.41
CA ALA A 536 -24.81 22.85 44.81
C ALA A 536 -25.67 23.77 43.91
N GLY A 537 -26.96 23.49 43.78
CA GLY A 537 -27.88 24.23 42.92
C GLY A 537 -27.84 23.82 41.44
N ALA A 538 -28.92 24.10 40.72
CA ALA A 538 -29.08 23.67 39.30
C ALA A 538 -28.07 24.36 38.37
N GLU A 539 -27.69 25.58 38.64
CA GLU A 539 -26.73 26.37 37.88
C GLU A 539 -25.36 25.67 37.83
N THR A 540 -24.76 25.41 39.00
CA THR A 540 -23.46 24.72 39.09
C THR A 540 -23.51 23.33 38.48
N ALA A 541 -24.58 22.57 38.72
CA ALA A 541 -24.75 21.23 38.16
C ALA A 541 -24.81 21.24 36.64
N ILE A 542 -25.54 22.17 36.03
CA ILE A 542 -25.64 22.32 34.58
C ILE A 542 -24.29 22.75 34.00
N LEU A 543 -23.61 23.72 34.57
CA LEU A 543 -22.33 24.22 34.08
C LEU A 543 -21.24 23.13 34.10
N ASN A 544 -21.17 22.34 35.16
CA ASN A 544 -20.20 21.25 35.26
C ASN A 544 -20.53 20.14 34.26
N ALA A 545 -21.80 19.79 34.06
CA ALA A 545 -22.20 18.86 33.03
C ALA A 545 -21.89 19.37 31.60
N VAL A 546 -22.10 20.67 31.35
CA VAL A 546 -21.72 21.32 30.07
C VAL A 546 -20.20 21.27 29.86
N ALA A 547 -19.40 21.55 30.89
CA ALA A 547 -17.94 21.48 30.82
C ALA A 547 -17.48 20.06 30.43
N VAL A 548 -18.09 19.01 31.04
CA VAL A 548 -17.85 17.61 30.66
C VAL A 548 -18.19 17.35 29.20
N LEU A 549 -19.35 17.77 28.70
CA LEU A 549 -19.75 17.57 27.30
C LEU A 549 -18.79 18.27 26.33
N VAL A 550 -18.33 19.45 26.68
CA VAL A 550 -17.44 20.25 25.81
C VAL A 550 -16.02 19.68 25.76
N ILE A 551 -15.40 19.44 26.94
CA ILE A 551 -14.00 18.94 26.97
C ILE A 551 -13.87 17.55 26.37
N ALA A 552 -14.90 16.73 26.49
CA ALA A 552 -14.91 15.37 25.99
C ALA A 552 -15.07 15.24 24.46
N CYS A 553 -15.15 16.36 23.73
CA CYS A 553 -15.23 16.30 22.27
C CYS A 553 -13.96 15.64 21.68
N PRO A 554 -14.05 14.48 21.02
CA PRO A 554 -12.88 13.80 20.45
C PRO A 554 -12.49 14.41 19.08
N CYS A 555 -12.46 15.75 18.99
CA CYS A 555 -12.27 16.48 17.74
C CYS A 555 -10.92 16.15 17.07
N ALA A 556 -9.86 16.04 17.87
CA ALA A 556 -8.50 15.73 17.40
C ALA A 556 -8.33 14.26 17.03
N LEU A 557 -9.11 13.35 17.62
CA LEU A 557 -8.96 11.91 17.46
C LEU A 557 -9.20 11.45 16.01
N GLY A 558 -10.24 12.00 15.36
CA GLY A 558 -10.55 11.70 13.95
C GLY A 558 -9.47 12.11 12.95
N LEU A 559 -8.55 13.01 13.37
CA LEU A 559 -7.44 13.50 12.54
C LEU A 559 -6.08 12.89 12.89
N ALA A 560 -5.95 12.31 14.08
CA ALA A 560 -4.68 11.85 14.62
C ALA A 560 -3.93 10.91 13.65
N THR A 561 -4.62 9.94 13.08
CA THR A 561 -4.06 8.97 12.15
C THR A 561 -4.00 9.51 10.70
N PRO A 562 -5.09 10.01 10.09
CA PRO A 562 -5.04 10.44 8.69
C PRO A 562 -4.04 11.58 8.43
N ALA A 563 -3.94 12.55 9.33
CA ALA A 563 -3.00 13.66 9.17
C ALA A 563 -1.53 13.20 9.14
N ALA A 564 -1.17 12.24 10.00
CA ALA A 564 0.19 11.69 10.02
C ALA A 564 0.48 10.83 8.79
N ILE A 565 -0.47 9.97 8.36
CA ILE A 565 -0.33 9.15 7.15
C ILE A 565 -0.14 10.05 5.93
N MET A 566 -1.03 11.03 5.73
CA MET A 566 -0.95 11.95 4.58
C MET A 566 0.38 12.75 4.57
N ALA A 567 0.83 13.22 5.73
CA ALA A 567 2.11 13.92 5.83
C ALA A 567 3.29 12.98 5.54
N GLY A 568 3.26 11.76 6.08
CA GLY A 568 4.31 10.75 5.92
C GLY A 568 4.40 10.23 4.48
N THR A 569 3.29 9.79 3.89
CA THR A 569 3.25 9.30 2.49
C THR A 569 3.59 10.40 1.50
N GLY A 570 3.12 11.64 1.72
CA GLY A 570 3.45 12.77 0.87
C GLY A 570 4.94 13.18 0.93
N VAL A 571 5.60 13.00 2.07
CA VAL A 571 7.06 13.22 2.19
C VAL A 571 7.82 12.04 1.60
N ALA A 572 7.39 10.80 1.85
CA ALA A 572 7.97 9.59 1.28
C ALA A 572 7.98 9.64 -0.26
N ALA A 573 6.86 10.02 -0.87
CA ALA A 573 6.71 10.15 -2.32
C ALA A 573 7.73 11.13 -2.93
N ARG A 574 7.96 12.28 -2.28
CA ARG A 574 8.98 13.25 -2.74
C ARG A 574 10.41 12.73 -2.67
N HIS A 575 10.66 11.68 -1.91
CA HIS A 575 11.97 11.03 -1.82
C HIS A 575 12.00 9.70 -2.59
N GLY A 576 11.06 9.48 -3.51
CA GLY A 576 11.02 8.30 -4.35
C GLY A 576 10.50 7.03 -3.66
N VAL A 577 9.83 7.14 -2.52
CA VAL A 577 9.20 6.02 -1.81
C VAL A 577 7.68 6.16 -1.90
N LEU A 578 7.04 5.33 -2.71
CA LEU A 578 5.58 5.30 -2.85
C LEU A 578 4.99 4.22 -1.94
N ILE A 579 4.12 4.62 -1.03
CA ILE A 579 3.41 3.72 -0.13
C ILE A 579 1.98 3.58 -0.65
N LYS A 580 1.58 2.37 -1.03
CA LYS A 580 0.30 2.08 -1.70
C LYS A 580 -0.88 2.05 -0.73
N ASP A 581 -0.64 1.65 0.52
CA ASP A 581 -1.69 1.55 1.53
C ASP A 581 -1.16 1.84 2.94
N ALA A 582 -2.07 2.20 3.81
CA ALA A 582 -1.75 2.55 5.19
C ALA A 582 -1.37 1.32 6.04
N GLN A 583 -1.76 0.11 5.61
CA GLN A 583 -1.38 -1.15 6.27
C GLN A 583 0.08 -1.47 6.00
N ALA A 584 0.55 -1.32 4.75
CA ALA A 584 1.96 -1.49 4.41
C ALA A 584 2.86 -0.56 5.24
N LEU A 585 2.45 0.71 5.43
CA LEU A 585 3.17 1.65 6.29
C LEU A 585 3.22 1.17 7.74
N GLU A 586 2.09 0.67 8.28
CA GLU A 586 2.00 0.18 9.66
C GLU A 586 2.82 -1.09 9.87
N LEU A 587 2.85 -2.01 8.89
CA LEU A 587 3.63 -3.25 8.97
C LEU A 587 5.11 -2.99 8.74
N ALA A 588 5.49 -2.16 7.76
CA ALA A 588 6.87 -1.84 7.44
C ALA A 588 7.65 -1.28 8.65
N GLN A 589 7.00 -0.48 9.51
CA GLN A 589 7.64 0.02 10.72
C GLN A 589 8.00 -1.07 11.73
N ARG A 590 7.33 -2.24 11.67
CA ARG A 590 7.53 -3.41 12.54
C ARG A 590 8.43 -4.46 11.91
N ALA A 591 8.91 -4.26 10.68
CA ALA A 591 9.74 -5.22 9.99
C ALA A 591 10.98 -5.57 10.83
N THR A 592 11.17 -6.88 11.04
CA THR A 592 12.30 -7.47 11.75
C THR A 592 13.30 -8.11 10.80
N VAL A 593 12.81 -8.62 9.67
CA VAL A 593 13.61 -9.22 8.60
C VAL A 593 13.19 -8.65 7.26
N ILE A 594 14.18 -8.37 6.41
CA ILE A 594 13.96 -8.02 5.01
C ILE A 594 14.64 -9.05 4.13
N ALA A 595 13.85 -9.80 3.38
CA ALA A 595 14.33 -10.70 2.34
C ALA A 595 14.55 -9.90 1.05
N PHE A 596 15.73 -10.01 0.47
CA PHE A 596 16.10 -9.34 -0.78
C PHE A 596 16.23 -10.38 -1.89
N ASP A 597 15.60 -10.13 -3.04
CA ASP A 597 16.06 -10.76 -4.25
C ASP A 597 17.45 -10.24 -4.63
N LYS A 598 18.23 -11.05 -5.37
CA LYS A 598 19.56 -10.66 -5.82
C LYS A 598 19.50 -9.79 -7.08
N THR A 599 18.97 -10.40 -8.15
CA THR A 599 19.10 -9.90 -9.52
C THR A 599 18.15 -8.72 -9.77
N GLY A 600 18.68 -7.58 -10.26
CA GLY A 600 17.86 -6.36 -10.46
C GLY A 600 17.53 -5.61 -9.18
N THR A 601 17.62 -6.25 -8.00
CA THR A 601 17.33 -5.67 -6.69
C THR A 601 18.60 -5.19 -5.99
N LEU A 602 19.47 -6.08 -5.56
CA LEU A 602 20.78 -5.73 -4.97
C LEU A 602 21.89 -5.57 -6.00
N THR A 603 21.69 -6.14 -7.18
CA THR A 603 22.58 -6.04 -8.32
C THR A 603 21.89 -5.34 -9.48
N GLU A 604 22.66 -4.94 -10.52
CA GLU A 604 22.11 -4.20 -11.66
C GLU A 604 21.24 -5.06 -12.58
N GLY A 605 21.30 -6.40 -12.44
CA GLY A 605 20.59 -7.35 -13.31
C GLY A 605 21.12 -7.39 -14.74
N LYS A 606 22.27 -6.78 -14.97
CA LYS A 606 22.96 -6.74 -16.27
C LYS A 606 24.30 -7.43 -16.12
N PRO A 607 24.48 -8.64 -16.71
CA PRO A 607 25.80 -9.28 -16.68
C PRO A 607 26.85 -8.36 -17.29
N SER A 608 28.00 -8.26 -16.64
CA SER A 608 29.17 -7.56 -17.13
C SER A 608 30.37 -8.51 -17.18
N VAL A 609 31.38 -8.20 -18.04
CA VAL A 609 32.63 -8.94 -18.08
C VAL A 609 33.45 -8.52 -16.85
N THR A 610 33.59 -9.43 -15.89
CA THR A 610 34.36 -9.22 -14.64
C THR A 610 35.82 -9.60 -14.76
N ALA A 611 36.10 -10.61 -15.57
CA ALA A 611 37.48 -10.99 -15.91
C ALA A 611 37.58 -11.42 -17.39
N PHE A 612 38.69 -11.09 -18.01
CA PHE A 612 38.97 -11.43 -19.39
C PHE A 612 40.46 -11.80 -19.53
N ASP A 613 40.77 -13.10 -19.59
CA ASP A 613 42.11 -13.63 -19.64
C ASP A 613 42.41 -14.18 -21.06
N ALA A 614 43.15 -13.40 -21.86
CA ALA A 614 43.48 -13.75 -23.23
C ALA A 614 44.63 -14.78 -23.28
N VAL A 615 44.59 -15.66 -24.28
CA VAL A 615 45.56 -16.75 -24.47
C VAL A 615 46.19 -16.65 -25.87
N GLY A 616 47.49 -16.43 -25.92
CA GLY A 616 48.26 -16.38 -27.15
C GLY A 616 48.02 -15.19 -28.08
N LEU A 617 47.19 -14.24 -27.63
CA LEU A 617 46.83 -13.01 -28.33
C LEU A 617 46.84 -11.82 -27.35
N PRO A 618 47.08 -10.59 -27.83
CA PRO A 618 46.80 -9.39 -27.01
C PRO A 618 45.35 -9.34 -26.54
N ARG A 619 45.12 -8.82 -25.34
CA ARG A 619 43.76 -8.75 -24.70
C ARG A 619 42.74 -8.01 -25.58
N ASP A 620 43.15 -6.92 -26.18
CA ASP A 620 42.31 -6.08 -27.04
C ASP A 620 41.93 -6.77 -28.34
N GLU A 621 42.85 -7.51 -28.96
CA GLU A 621 42.58 -8.32 -30.16
C GLU A 621 41.60 -9.47 -29.82
N ALA A 622 41.83 -10.17 -28.73
CA ALA A 622 40.95 -11.26 -28.31
C ALA A 622 39.53 -10.72 -27.95
N LEU A 623 39.42 -9.55 -27.30
CA LEU A 623 38.15 -8.91 -26.97
C LEU A 623 37.41 -8.43 -28.22
N ALA A 624 38.13 -7.90 -29.23
CA ALA A 624 37.57 -7.52 -30.52
C ALA A 624 37.03 -8.73 -31.29
N LEU A 625 37.71 -9.86 -31.25
CA LEU A 625 37.26 -11.13 -31.84
C LEU A 625 36.00 -11.65 -31.10
N ALA A 626 35.99 -11.61 -29.79
CA ALA A 626 34.84 -12.03 -28.99
C ALA A 626 33.61 -11.14 -29.30
N ALA A 627 33.77 -9.82 -29.37
CA ALA A 627 32.73 -8.87 -29.74
C ALA A 627 32.20 -9.09 -31.16
N ALA A 628 33.08 -9.41 -32.11
CA ALA A 628 32.70 -9.76 -33.47
C ALA A 628 31.79 -11.00 -33.53
N VAL A 629 32.10 -12.07 -32.78
CA VAL A 629 31.29 -13.30 -32.69
C VAL A 629 29.91 -12.99 -32.04
N GLN A 630 29.85 -12.09 -31.05
CA GLN A 630 28.67 -11.85 -30.28
C GLN A 630 27.75 -10.73 -30.83
N ARG A 631 28.20 -9.94 -31.79
CA ARG A 631 27.48 -8.78 -32.35
C ARG A 631 26.05 -9.10 -32.84
N HIS A 632 25.83 -10.31 -33.30
CA HIS A 632 24.56 -10.76 -33.87
C HIS A 632 23.70 -11.58 -32.89
N SER A 633 24.03 -11.55 -31.61
CA SER A 633 23.29 -12.27 -30.55
C SER A 633 22.65 -11.29 -29.56
N ASP A 634 21.35 -11.47 -29.32
CA ASP A 634 20.62 -10.69 -28.34
C ASP A 634 20.76 -11.21 -26.90
N HIS A 635 21.55 -12.25 -26.70
CA HIS A 635 21.77 -12.85 -25.39
C HIS A 635 22.42 -11.84 -24.43
N PRO A 636 22.01 -11.73 -23.15
CA PRO A 636 22.60 -10.79 -22.20
C PRO A 636 24.13 -10.85 -22.09
N LEU A 637 24.71 -12.05 -22.09
CA LEU A 637 26.19 -12.23 -22.09
C LEU A 637 26.84 -11.70 -23.36
N ALA A 638 26.15 -11.79 -24.49
CA ALA A 638 26.65 -11.25 -25.76
C ALA A 638 26.74 -9.72 -25.70
N ARG A 639 25.69 -9.07 -25.21
CA ARG A 639 25.69 -7.62 -25.00
C ARG A 639 26.77 -7.19 -24.02
N ALA A 640 27.05 -7.98 -22.98
CA ALA A 640 28.13 -7.70 -22.04
C ALA A 640 29.52 -7.70 -22.70
N VAL A 641 29.78 -8.63 -23.61
CA VAL A 641 31.05 -8.68 -24.34
C VAL A 641 31.19 -7.50 -25.29
N VAL A 642 30.13 -7.16 -26.03
CA VAL A 642 30.13 -6.02 -26.97
C VAL A 642 30.31 -4.69 -26.18
N ALA A 643 29.65 -4.54 -25.06
CA ALA A 643 29.80 -3.37 -24.18
C ALA A 643 31.23 -3.25 -23.61
N ALA A 644 31.82 -4.37 -23.18
CA ALA A 644 33.21 -4.40 -22.69
C ALA A 644 34.20 -3.98 -23.78
N HIS A 645 33.97 -4.42 -25.02
CA HIS A 645 34.80 -4.00 -26.16
C HIS A 645 34.67 -2.50 -26.45
N HIS A 646 33.43 -1.96 -26.46
CA HIS A 646 33.22 -0.51 -26.66
C HIS A 646 33.88 0.32 -25.56
N ALA A 647 33.80 -0.12 -24.30
CA ALA A 647 34.45 0.55 -23.20
C ALA A 647 36.00 0.54 -23.32
N ASP A 648 36.58 -0.58 -23.74
CA ASP A 648 38.03 -0.71 -23.95
C ASP A 648 38.52 0.20 -25.09
N VAL A 649 37.75 0.27 -26.19
CA VAL A 649 38.05 1.17 -27.33
C VAL A 649 37.97 2.65 -26.90
N ALA A 650 36.92 3.01 -26.17
CA ALA A 650 36.73 4.38 -25.64
C ALA A 650 37.87 4.79 -24.69
N ALA A 651 38.27 3.87 -23.79
CA ALA A 651 39.39 4.13 -22.84
C ALA A 651 40.75 4.36 -23.53
N ARG A 652 40.96 3.78 -24.72
CA ARG A 652 42.18 3.93 -25.48
C ARG A 652 42.18 5.08 -26.47
N GLY A 653 41.09 5.81 -26.60
CA GLY A 653 40.97 7.01 -27.49
C GLY A 653 41.07 6.71 -28.99
N GLY A 654 40.82 5.45 -29.40
CA GLY A 654 41.03 4.98 -30.77
C GLY A 654 39.80 4.35 -31.42
N ALA A 655 39.73 4.44 -32.74
CA ALA A 655 38.72 3.80 -33.57
C ALA A 655 39.14 2.35 -33.93
N MET A 656 39.25 1.45 -32.95
CA MET A 656 39.37 0.01 -33.24
C MET A 656 37.99 -0.57 -33.49
N SER A 657 37.64 -0.73 -34.76
CA SER A 657 36.42 -1.46 -35.14
C SER A 657 36.64 -2.97 -34.99
N ALA A 658 35.68 -3.64 -34.33
CA ALA A 658 35.70 -5.11 -34.31
C ALA A 658 35.68 -5.67 -35.76
N PRO A 659 36.42 -6.73 -36.04
CA PRO A 659 36.40 -7.34 -37.37
C PRO A 659 34.99 -7.86 -37.71
N VAL A 660 34.71 -7.94 -39.02
CA VAL A 660 33.39 -8.40 -39.49
C VAL A 660 33.28 -9.91 -39.32
N ALA A 661 32.23 -10.36 -38.68
CA ALA A 661 31.89 -11.77 -38.60
C ALA A 661 30.92 -12.17 -39.70
N THR A 662 31.09 -13.35 -40.26
CA THR A 662 30.21 -13.98 -41.25
C THR A 662 29.75 -15.33 -40.71
N ASP A 663 28.68 -15.88 -41.29
CA ASP A 663 28.15 -17.22 -40.94
C ASP A 663 27.86 -17.39 -39.41
N ALA A 664 27.45 -16.32 -38.76
CA ALA A 664 27.14 -16.36 -37.32
C ALA A 664 25.90 -17.23 -37.06
N ARG A 665 26.05 -18.22 -36.17
CA ARG A 665 24.93 -19.07 -35.76
C ARG A 665 24.93 -19.36 -34.25
N ALA A 666 23.77 -19.39 -33.67
CA ALA A 666 23.59 -19.83 -32.29
C ALA A 666 23.57 -21.37 -32.26
N VAL A 667 24.31 -21.95 -31.33
CA VAL A 667 24.32 -23.40 -31.03
C VAL A 667 23.57 -23.59 -29.70
N ALA A 668 22.39 -24.19 -29.79
CA ALA A 668 21.49 -24.33 -28.65
C ALA A 668 22.17 -24.95 -27.40
N GLY A 669 22.10 -24.26 -26.26
CA GLY A 669 22.69 -24.67 -24.98
C GLY A 669 24.21 -24.70 -24.93
N ARG A 670 24.93 -24.20 -25.98
CA ARG A 670 26.38 -24.17 -26.07
C ARG A 670 26.94 -22.75 -26.20
N GLY A 671 26.46 -21.94 -27.14
CA GLY A 671 26.95 -20.59 -27.37
C GLY A 671 26.74 -20.13 -28.82
N VAL A 672 27.64 -19.32 -29.33
CA VAL A 672 27.59 -18.74 -30.68
C VAL A 672 28.89 -19.08 -31.42
N GLU A 673 28.82 -19.46 -32.69
CA GLU A 673 29.96 -19.57 -33.56
C GLU A 673 29.83 -18.65 -34.77
N ALA A 674 30.95 -18.16 -35.26
CA ALA A 674 31.03 -17.30 -36.46
C ALA A 674 32.39 -17.42 -37.13
N ARG A 675 32.47 -17.07 -38.43
CA ARG A 675 33.75 -16.90 -39.14
C ARG A 675 34.21 -15.45 -39.01
N VAL A 676 35.42 -15.29 -38.46
CA VAL A 676 36.07 -14.00 -38.32
C VAL A 676 37.45 -14.08 -38.95
N ALA A 677 37.72 -13.22 -39.92
CA ALA A 677 38.99 -13.24 -40.70
C ALA A 677 39.35 -14.65 -41.26
N GLY A 678 38.35 -15.39 -41.77
CA GLY A 678 38.50 -16.73 -42.35
C GLY A 678 38.62 -17.88 -41.32
N ARG A 679 38.68 -17.60 -40.02
CA ARG A 679 38.80 -18.59 -38.95
C ARG A 679 37.44 -18.86 -38.34
N LEU A 680 37.12 -20.12 -38.04
CA LEU A 680 35.90 -20.45 -37.29
C LEU A 680 36.16 -20.27 -35.80
N LEU A 681 35.47 -19.28 -35.23
CA LEU A 681 35.54 -18.99 -33.81
C LEU A 681 34.23 -19.41 -33.12
N ALA A 682 34.32 -19.92 -31.90
CA ALA A 682 33.22 -20.26 -31.06
C ALA A 682 33.35 -19.53 -29.71
N LEU A 683 32.25 -18.97 -29.21
CA LEU A 683 32.19 -18.40 -27.88
C LEU A 683 31.06 -19.08 -27.12
N GLY A 684 31.41 -19.79 -26.02
CA GLY A 684 30.40 -20.53 -25.28
C GLY A 684 30.89 -21.21 -24.02
N SER A 685 30.08 -22.13 -23.50
CA SER A 685 30.23 -22.75 -22.17
C SER A 685 31.45 -23.71 -22.08
N THR A 686 31.90 -23.97 -20.86
CA THR A 686 32.92 -24.99 -20.55
C THR A 686 32.55 -26.34 -21.12
N ARG A 687 31.27 -26.73 -21.04
CA ARG A 687 30.80 -27.98 -21.67
C ARG A 687 31.06 -28.04 -23.17
N TRP A 688 30.82 -26.95 -23.87
CA TRP A 688 31.08 -26.92 -25.34
C TRP A 688 32.56 -26.97 -25.66
N ARG A 689 33.42 -26.33 -24.86
CA ARG A 689 34.86 -26.44 -24.92
C ARG A 689 35.31 -27.93 -24.86
N ASP A 690 34.75 -28.64 -23.88
CA ASP A 690 35.09 -30.05 -23.66
C ASP A 690 34.59 -30.96 -24.80
N GLU A 691 33.39 -30.72 -25.31
CA GLU A 691 32.84 -31.40 -26.49
C GLU A 691 33.69 -31.18 -27.75
N LEU A 692 34.29 -29.99 -27.93
CA LEU A 692 35.22 -29.69 -29.01
C LEU A 692 36.61 -30.29 -28.81
N GLY A 693 36.89 -30.87 -27.63
CA GLY A 693 38.19 -31.46 -27.29
C GLY A 693 39.33 -30.43 -27.21
N ILE A 694 39.04 -29.22 -26.75
CA ILE A 694 40.01 -28.14 -26.64
C ILE A 694 40.79 -28.25 -25.34
N ALA A 695 42.09 -28.57 -25.44
CA ALA A 695 42.99 -28.64 -24.31
C ALA A 695 43.27 -27.23 -23.76
N VAL A 696 43.15 -27.06 -22.47
CA VAL A 696 43.39 -25.79 -21.77
C VAL A 696 44.62 -25.93 -20.85
N PRO A 697 45.51 -24.92 -20.77
CA PRO A 697 46.57 -24.92 -19.77
C PRO A 697 46.04 -25.10 -18.34
N PRO A 698 46.69 -25.95 -17.50
CA PRO A 698 46.20 -26.20 -16.12
C PRO A 698 46.01 -24.93 -15.29
N ALA A 699 46.86 -23.92 -15.49
CA ALA A 699 46.74 -22.65 -14.78
C ALA A 699 45.45 -21.87 -15.17
N LEU A 700 45.04 -21.95 -16.43
CA LEU A 700 43.81 -21.28 -16.89
C LEU A 700 42.55 -22.02 -16.46
N ASP A 701 42.61 -23.36 -16.39
CA ASP A 701 41.52 -24.18 -15.87
C ASP A 701 41.32 -23.96 -14.37
N ALA A 702 42.42 -23.86 -13.61
CA ALA A 702 42.39 -23.47 -12.19
C ALA A 702 41.80 -22.07 -11.97
N ARG A 703 42.15 -21.14 -12.88
CA ARG A 703 41.61 -19.76 -12.87
C ARG A 703 40.10 -19.74 -13.18
N ALA A 704 39.65 -20.55 -14.13
CA ALA A 704 38.22 -20.68 -14.40
C ALA A 704 37.47 -21.25 -13.18
N ALA A 705 38.00 -22.28 -12.55
CA ALA A 705 37.42 -22.86 -11.33
C ALA A 705 37.40 -21.87 -10.13
N GLU A 706 38.40 -21.01 -10.01
CA GLU A 706 38.42 -19.93 -9.02
C GLU A 706 37.31 -18.92 -9.26
N LEU A 707 37.17 -18.44 -10.50
CA LEU A 707 36.15 -17.49 -10.90
C LEU A 707 34.73 -18.07 -10.77
N GLU A 708 34.52 -19.34 -11.09
CA GLU A 708 33.25 -20.05 -10.85
C GLU A 708 32.93 -20.13 -9.36
N ARG A 709 33.91 -20.46 -8.51
CA ARG A 709 33.72 -20.46 -7.04
C ARG A 709 33.43 -19.06 -6.49
N ALA A 710 33.97 -18.02 -7.13
CA ALA A 710 33.65 -16.63 -6.84
C ALA A 710 32.27 -16.18 -7.39
N GLY A 711 31.51 -17.11 -8.03
CA GLY A 711 30.12 -16.85 -8.47
C GLY A 711 29.99 -16.31 -9.89
N ASN A 712 31.06 -16.32 -10.68
CA ASN A 712 30.99 -15.86 -12.06
C ASN A 712 30.51 -16.98 -13.01
N THR A 713 29.82 -16.58 -14.06
CA THR A 713 29.51 -17.44 -15.18
C THR A 713 30.71 -17.46 -16.14
N ILE A 714 31.20 -18.64 -16.51
CA ILE A 714 32.36 -18.80 -17.34
C ILE A 714 31.97 -19.08 -18.79
N SER A 715 32.63 -18.39 -19.71
CA SER A 715 32.58 -18.69 -21.15
C SER A 715 34.00 -18.67 -21.76
N TRP A 716 34.15 -19.35 -22.85
CA TRP A 716 35.43 -19.52 -23.56
C TRP A 716 35.31 -18.97 -24.98
N LEU A 717 36.22 -18.10 -25.36
CA LEU A 717 36.47 -17.80 -26.77
C LEU A 717 37.45 -18.86 -27.30
N MET A 718 37.11 -19.53 -28.38
CA MET A 718 37.81 -20.68 -28.89
C MET A 718 37.98 -20.60 -30.41
N ARG A 719 39.09 -21.12 -30.93
CA ARG A 719 39.20 -21.49 -32.34
C ARG A 719 38.59 -22.90 -32.50
N ALA A 720 37.54 -23.01 -33.30
CA ALA A 720 36.84 -24.28 -33.53
C ALA A 720 37.38 -25.07 -34.74
N ASP A 721 38.08 -24.42 -35.66
CA ASP A 721 38.83 -25.06 -36.76
C ASP A 721 40.25 -25.49 -36.33
N ALA A 722 40.89 -26.35 -37.13
CA ALA A 722 42.25 -26.86 -36.83
C ALA A 722 43.32 -25.77 -37.09
N PRO A 723 44.32 -25.60 -36.19
CA PRO A 723 44.44 -26.24 -34.88
C PRO A 723 43.50 -25.62 -33.87
N ARG A 724 42.71 -26.46 -33.17
CA ARG A 724 41.82 -26.02 -32.12
C ARG A 724 42.58 -25.48 -30.91
N ALA A 725 42.16 -24.35 -30.39
CA ALA A 725 42.81 -23.72 -29.23
C ALA A 725 41.88 -22.78 -28.46
N PRO A 726 42.06 -22.66 -27.15
CA PRO A 726 41.43 -21.59 -26.39
C PRO A 726 42.08 -20.24 -26.76
N LEU A 727 41.31 -19.18 -26.91
CA LEU A 727 41.78 -17.82 -27.20
C LEU A 727 41.56 -16.87 -26.04
N ALA A 728 40.50 -17.07 -25.25
CA ALA A 728 40.28 -16.33 -24.01
C ALA A 728 39.33 -17.08 -23.07
N LEU A 729 39.54 -16.84 -21.77
CA LEU A 729 38.60 -17.12 -20.67
C LEU A 729 37.86 -15.85 -20.38
N ILE A 730 36.53 -15.90 -20.31
CA ILE A 730 35.65 -14.77 -20.03
C ILE A 730 34.80 -15.11 -18.83
N ALA A 731 34.85 -14.28 -17.80
CA ALA A 731 33.99 -14.40 -16.65
C ALA A 731 32.96 -13.27 -16.65
N PHE A 732 31.72 -13.65 -16.36
CA PHE A 732 30.60 -12.73 -16.27
C PHE A 732 30.06 -12.73 -14.85
N GLY A 733 29.85 -11.56 -14.30
CA GLY A 733 29.23 -11.33 -13.00
C GLY A 733 28.17 -10.25 -13.08
N ASP A 734 27.33 -10.22 -12.10
CA ASP A 734 26.36 -9.15 -11.92
C ASP A 734 26.89 -8.13 -10.90
N THR A 735 26.92 -6.88 -11.27
CA THR A 735 27.50 -5.81 -10.45
C THR A 735 26.56 -5.44 -9.30
N VAL A 736 27.07 -5.41 -8.08
CA VAL A 736 26.34 -4.92 -6.92
C VAL A 736 26.03 -3.44 -7.08
N LYS A 737 24.77 -3.04 -6.86
CA LYS A 737 24.35 -1.65 -7.00
C LYS A 737 25.08 -0.75 -5.99
N PRO A 738 25.43 0.49 -6.39
CA PRO A 738 25.90 1.50 -5.45
C PRO A 738 24.87 1.68 -4.32
N GLY A 739 25.34 1.80 -3.07
CA GLY A 739 24.45 1.97 -1.92
C GLY A 739 23.82 0.70 -1.33
N ALA A 740 23.93 -0.48 -1.98
CA ALA A 740 23.38 -1.72 -1.43
C ALA A 740 24.01 -2.09 -0.09
N ARG A 741 25.33 -1.98 0.04
CA ARG A 741 26.05 -2.21 1.30
C ARG A 741 25.61 -1.25 2.41
N ASP A 742 25.48 0.03 2.08
CA ASP A 742 25.05 1.06 3.03
C ASP A 742 23.60 0.85 3.46
N ALA A 743 22.75 0.36 2.56
CA ALA A 743 21.37 0.00 2.87
C ALA A 743 21.31 -1.13 3.90
N ILE A 744 22.04 -2.24 3.66
CA ILE A 744 22.09 -3.39 4.56
C ILE A 744 22.67 -2.97 5.94
N ALA A 745 23.78 -2.24 5.96
CA ALA A 745 24.37 -1.72 7.20
C ALA A 745 23.39 -0.83 7.98
N ALA A 746 22.61 -0.04 7.29
CA ALA A 746 21.63 0.85 7.90
C ALA A 746 20.40 0.11 8.46
N LEU A 747 19.98 -0.96 7.83
CA LEU A 747 18.94 -1.84 8.36
C LEU A 747 19.44 -2.56 9.61
N ALA A 748 20.65 -3.12 9.56
CA ALA A 748 21.29 -3.78 10.70
C ALA A 748 21.43 -2.82 11.90
N ALA A 749 21.84 -1.56 11.69
CA ALA A 749 21.91 -0.54 12.74
C ALA A 749 20.54 -0.23 13.38
N ARG A 750 19.44 -0.58 12.74
CA ARG A 750 18.08 -0.44 13.26
C ARG A 750 17.51 -1.72 13.86
N GLY A 751 18.31 -2.77 13.95
CA GLY A 751 17.91 -4.10 14.44
C GLY A 751 17.05 -4.86 13.44
N VAL A 752 17.15 -4.56 12.14
CA VAL A 752 16.44 -5.26 11.07
C VAL A 752 17.43 -6.19 10.37
N ALA A 753 17.17 -7.49 10.42
CA ALA A 753 17.99 -8.51 9.76
C ALA A 753 17.75 -8.49 8.24
N SER A 754 18.74 -8.92 7.47
CA SER A 754 18.63 -9.04 6.01
C SER A 754 18.90 -10.49 5.61
N ALA A 755 18.04 -11.02 4.72
CA ALA A 755 18.20 -12.35 4.11
C ALA A 755 18.30 -12.20 2.59
N LEU A 756 19.12 -13.00 1.94
CA LEU A 756 19.24 -13.06 0.48
C LEU A 756 18.47 -14.27 -0.05
N VAL A 757 17.54 -14.04 -0.97
CA VAL A 757 16.74 -15.11 -1.62
C VAL A 757 16.97 -15.03 -3.13
N THR A 758 17.58 -16.05 -3.72
CA THR A 758 17.97 -16.03 -5.14
C THR A 758 17.88 -17.39 -5.81
N GLY A 759 17.57 -17.39 -7.11
CA GLY A 759 17.68 -18.58 -7.98
C GLY A 759 19.11 -18.96 -8.35
N ASP A 760 20.08 -18.10 -8.07
CA ASP A 760 21.48 -18.31 -8.44
C ASP A 760 22.12 -19.47 -7.66
N ASN A 761 23.26 -19.93 -8.16
CA ASN A 761 24.07 -20.92 -7.49
C ASN A 761 24.61 -20.42 -6.14
N ARG A 762 24.94 -21.35 -5.24
CA ARG A 762 25.41 -21.06 -3.88
C ARG A 762 26.68 -20.18 -3.86
N GLY A 763 27.59 -20.34 -4.82
CA GLY A 763 28.83 -19.56 -4.90
C GLY A 763 28.57 -18.10 -5.17
N SER A 764 27.75 -17.79 -6.18
CA SER A 764 27.32 -16.42 -6.52
C SER A 764 26.56 -15.75 -5.37
N ALA A 765 25.61 -16.47 -4.79
CA ALA A 765 24.82 -15.96 -3.66
C ALA A 765 25.70 -15.67 -2.43
N ALA A 766 26.60 -16.56 -2.07
CA ALA A 766 27.52 -16.40 -0.93
C ALA A 766 28.49 -15.24 -1.15
N ALA A 767 29.03 -15.04 -2.37
CA ALA A 767 29.93 -13.95 -2.69
C ALA A 767 29.23 -12.58 -2.54
N VAL A 768 28.02 -12.44 -3.08
CA VAL A 768 27.22 -11.21 -2.96
C VAL A 768 26.85 -10.97 -1.47
N ALA A 769 26.36 -11.98 -0.78
CA ALA A 769 26.00 -11.88 0.64
C ALA A 769 27.18 -11.43 1.52
N ALA A 770 28.36 -12.05 1.33
CA ALA A 770 29.58 -11.68 2.04
C ALA A 770 30.00 -10.24 1.75
N SER A 771 29.91 -9.79 0.49
CA SER A 771 30.26 -8.41 0.11
C SER A 771 29.34 -7.37 0.75
N LEU A 772 28.08 -7.73 1.03
CA LEU A 772 27.05 -6.87 1.61
C LEU A 772 26.91 -7.02 3.12
N GLY A 773 27.49 -8.09 3.72
CA GLY A 773 27.35 -8.39 5.14
C GLY A 773 26.01 -9.05 5.50
N ILE A 774 25.40 -9.79 4.56
CA ILE A 774 24.16 -10.56 4.77
C ILE A 774 24.55 -11.95 5.30
N GLY A 775 24.03 -12.31 6.48
CA GLY A 775 24.35 -13.60 7.13
C GLY A 775 23.45 -14.76 6.69
N GLU A 776 22.23 -14.50 6.26
CA GLU A 776 21.25 -15.53 5.88
C GLU A 776 21.07 -15.58 4.36
N VAL A 777 21.30 -16.77 3.75
CA VAL A 777 21.31 -16.93 2.31
C VAL A 777 20.51 -18.17 1.89
N HIS A 778 19.48 -17.95 1.06
CA HIS A 778 18.69 -18.97 0.39
C HIS A 778 18.99 -18.94 -1.10
N ALA A 779 19.85 -19.84 -1.56
CA ALA A 779 20.29 -19.96 -2.94
C ALA A 779 19.60 -21.12 -3.66
N GLN A 780 19.59 -21.08 -5.00
CA GLN A 780 18.96 -22.08 -5.87
C GLN A 780 17.45 -22.22 -5.65
N VAL A 781 16.79 -21.11 -5.29
CA VAL A 781 15.35 -21.06 -5.05
C VAL A 781 14.64 -20.83 -6.37
N LEU A 782 13.76 -21.74 -6.76
CA LEU A 782 12.92 -21.57 -7.95
C LEU A 782 11.92 -20.42 -7.73
N PRO A 783 11.44 -19.76 -8.81
CA PRO A 783 10.48 -18.67 -8.70
C PRO A 783 9.26 -19.01 -7.84
N ASP A 784 8.67 -20.20 -8.05
CA ASP A 784 7.48 -20.67 -7.30
C ASP A 784 7.81 -20.96 -5.82
N ASP A 785 9.04 -21.33 -5.51
CA ASP A 785 9.50 -21.62 -4.15
C ASP A 785 9.87 -20.37 -3.35
N LYS A 786 10.07 -19.21 -3.98
CA LYS A 786 10.40 -17.96 -3.26
C LYS A 786 9.33 -17.60 -2.22
N ALA A 787 8.06 -17.78 -2.56
CA ALA A 787 6.95 -17.55 -1.62
C ALA A 787 7.02 -18.50 -0.40
N ARG A 788 7.42 -19.76 -0.60
CA ARG A 788 7.62 -20.75 0.48
C ARG A 788 8.78 -20.34 1.40
N VAL A 789 9.88 -19.85 0.84
CA VAL A 789 11.02 -19.34 1.62
C VAL A 789 10.60 -18.14 2.47
N VAL A 790 9.84 -17.20 1.92
CA VAL A 790 9.30 -16.06 2.67
C VAL A 790 8.38 -16.54 3.81
N ALA A 791 7.51 -17.52 3.55
CA ALA A 791 6.65 -18.12 4.57
C ALA A 791 7.46 -18.87 5.66
N GLU A 792 8.61 -19.45 5.31
CA GLU A 792 9.55 -20.07 6.25
C GLU A 792 10.24 -19.02 7.12
N LEU A 793 10.74 -17.94 6.53
CA LEU A 793 11.29 -16.79 7.26
C LEU A 793 10.29 -16.22 8.27
N LYS A 794 9.00 -16.11 7.92
CA LYS A 794 7.93 -15.70 8.85
C LYS A 794 7.73 -16.65 10.01
N ARG A 795 8.02 -17.94 9.85
CA ARG A 795 7.92 -18.94 10.94
C ARG A 795 9.17 -19.00 11.81
N THR A 796 10.34 -18.76 11.19
CA THR A 796 11.65 -18.86 11.87
C THR A 796 11.95 -17.60 12.67
N HIS A 797 11.60 -16.44 12.11
CA HIS A 797 11.77 -15.15 12.77
C HIS A 797 10.43 -14.71 13.36
N ASP A 798 10.35 -14.59 14.68
CA ASP A 798 9.16 -14.08 15.37
C ASP A 798 9.01 -12.56 15.08
N GLY A 799 8.37 -12.24 13.95
CA GLY A 799 8.20 -10.84 13.55
C GLY A 799 7.63 -10.64 12.14
N ILE A 800 7.68 -9.40 11.68
CA ILE A 800 7.19 -8.99 10.36
C ILE A 800 8.31 -9.15 9.33
N VAL A 801 8.04 -9.89 8.26
CA VAL A 801 8.96 -10.12 7.16
C VAL A 801 8.56 -9.26 5.95
N ALA A 802 9.49 -8.44 5.48
CA ALA A 802 9.35 -7.72 4.22
C ALA A 802 10.10 -8.46 3.10
N MET A 803 9.59 -8.40 1.87
CA MET A 803 10.28 -8.91 0.67
C MET A 803 10.54 -7.77 -0.29
N VAL A 804 11.78 -7.67 -0.80
CA VAL A 804 12.19 -6.69 -1.82
C VAL A 804 12.53 -7.42 -3.11
N GLY A 805 11.90 -7.04 -4.21
CA GLY A 805 12.11 -7.63 -5.53
C GLY A 805 11.73 -6.69 -6.67
N ASP A 806 12.09 -7.07 -7.91
CA ASP A 806 11.85 -6.25 -9.09
C ASP A 806 11.11 -7.00 -10.22
N GLY A 807 11.14 -8.33 -10.24
CA GLY A 807 10.66 -9.19 -11.33
C GLY A 807 9.24 -9.72 -11.18
N ILE A 808 8.71 -10.24 -12.30
CA ILE A 808 7.47 -11.05 -12.33
C ILE A 808 7.63 -12.27 -11.42
N ASN A 809 8.83 -12.85 -11.39
CA ASN A 809 9.17 -14.02 -10.60
C ASN A 809 9.10 -13.78 -9.09
N ASP A 810 9.13 -12.52 -8.65
CA ASP A 810 9.07 -12.13 -7.25
C ASP A 810 7.63 -11.81 -6.78
N ALA A 811 6.69 -11.61 -7.72
CA ALA A 811 5.32 -11.23 -7.38
C ALA A 811 4.65 -12.19 -6.36
N PRO A 812 4.79 -13.53 -6.47
CA PRO A 812 4.28 -14.44 -5.45
C PRO A 812 4.93 -14.26 -4.08
N ALA A 813 6.25 -14.00 -4.04
CA ALA A 813 7.00 -13.76 -2.81
C ALA A 813 6.65 -12.40 -2.18
N LEU A 814 6.49 -11.35 -3.00
CA LEU A 814 6.03 -10.04 -2.57
C LEU A 814 4.63 -10.10 -1.95
N ALA A 815 3.72 -10.92 -2.53
CA ALA A 815 2.39 -11.16 -1.99
C ALA A 815 2.38 -12.00 -0.70
N ALA A 816 3.30 -12.97 -0.57
CA ALA A 816 3.42 -13.83 0.61
C ALA A 816 4.04 -13.14 1.81
N ALA A 817 4.83 -12.09 1.60
CA ALA A 817 5.42 -11.27 2.65
C ALA A 817 4.36 -10.46 3.39
N ASP A 818 4.66 -10.05 4.63
CA ASP A 818 3.80 -9.11 5.36
C ASP A 818 3.83 -7.72 4.69
N VAL A 819 4.98 -7.38 4.08
CA VAL A 819 5.17 -6.15 3.30
C VAL A 819 5.96 -6.47 2.03
N GLY A 820 5.33 -6.36 0.87
CA GLY A 820 6.04 -6.36 -0.41
C GLY A 820 6.61 -4.97 -0.71
N ILE A 821 7.86 -4.93 -1.16
CA ILE A 821 8.57 -3.72 -1.59
C ILE A 821 9.08 -3.95 -3.02
N ALA A 822 8.53 -3.25 -4.00
CA ALA A 822 8.93 -3.37 -5.40
C ALA A 822 9.90 -2.27 -5.81
N MET A 823 10.87 -2.61 -6.66
CA MET A 823 11.69 -1.63 -7.37
C MET A 823 10.94 -1.17 -8.64
N ALA A 824 10.83 0.14 -8.88
CA ALA A 824 10.16 0.66 -10.08
C ALA A 824 10.93 0.40 -11.40
N THR A 825 12.19 -0.03 -11.31
CA THR A 825 12.95 -0.57 -12.47
C THR A 825 12.46 -1.95 -12.90
N GLY A 826 11.62 -2.60 -12.08
CA GLY A 826 11.05 -3.90 -12.33
C GLY A 826 9.75 -3.85 -13.16
N THR A 827 8.98 -4.91 -13.05
CA THR A 827 7.75 -5.11 -13.83
C THR A 827 6.54 -4.45 -13.18
N ASP A 828 5.56 -4.06 -14.00
CA ASP A 828 4.28 -3.51 -13.52
C ASP A 828 3.57 -4.48 -12.56
N VAL A 829 3.69 -5.80 -12.77
CA VAL A 829 3.11 -6.82 -11.89
C VAL A 829 3.68 -6.76 -10.47
N ALA A 830 5.00 -6.62 -10.34
CA ALA A 830 5.65 -6.46 -9.03
C ALA A 830 5.17 -5.19 -8.32
N MET A 831 5.08 -4.07 -9.06
CA MET A 831 4.60 -2.80 -8.51
C MET A 831 3.12 -2.86 -8.07
N HIS A 832 2.28 -3.60 -8.81
CA HIS A 832 0.87 -3.78 -8.42
C HIS A 832 0.69 -4.64 -7.19
N THR A 833 1.54 -5.66 -7.01
CA THR A 833 1.48 -6.60 -5.89
C THR A 833 2.03 -6.00 -4.59
N ALA A 834 3.07 -5.17 -4.69
CA ALA A 834 3.76 -4.61 -3.54
C ALA A 834 2.94 -3.51 -2.83
N GLY A 835 3.04 -3.45 -1.51
CA GLY A 835 2.49 -2.37 -0.69
C GLY A 835 3.36 -1.10 -0.69
N ILE A 836 4.65 -1.23 -1.04
CA ILE A 836 5.60 -0.11 -1.18
C ILE A 836 6.31 -0.24 -2.52
N THR A 837 6.44 0.87 -3.26
CA THR A 837 7.21 0.93 -4.51
C THR A 837 8.32 1.97 -4.39
N LEU A 838 9.54 1.58 -4.73
CA LEU A 838 10.71 2.44 -4.75
C LEU A 838 10.94 2.93 -6.18
N MET A 839 10.79 4.24 -6.41
CA MET A 839 10.81 4.85 -7.75
C MET A 839 12.17 4.79 -8.45
N ARG A 840 13.21 4.54 -7.68
CA ARG A 840 14.56 4.30 -8.19
C ARG A 840 14.94 2.85 -7.92
N GLY A 841 15.80 2.30 -8.78
CA GLY A 841 16.40 0.99 -8.54
C GLY A 841 17.47 1.00 -7.43
N ASP A 842 17.42 1.95 -6.49
CA ASP A 842 18.40 2.16 -5.42
C ASP A 842 17.99 1.41 -4.13
N PRO A 843 18.73 0.41 -3.69
CA PRO A 843 18.45 -0.33 -2.46
C PRO A 843 18.45 0.55 -1.19
N SER A 844 19.12 1.70 -1.20
CA SER A 844 19.15 2.62 -0.05
C SER A 844 17.77 3.14 0.34
N LEU A 845 16.85 3.22 -0.63
CA LEU A 845 15.46 3.61 -0.39
C LEU A 845 14.67 2.61 0.47
N VAL A 846 15.11 1.35 0.57
CA VAL A 846 14.49 0.37 1.48
C VAL A 846 14.65 0.84 2.93
N ALA A 847 15.86 1.26 3.30
CA ALA A 847 16.11 1.78 4.64
C ALA A 847 15.37 3.09 4.92
N ASP A 848 15.19 3.93 3.90
CA ASP A 848 14.40 5.16 3.97
C ASP A 848 12.90 4.86 4.11
N ALA A 849 12.37 3.85 3.40
CA ALA A 849 11.00 3.39 3.52
C ALA A 849 10.68 2.90 4.95
N ILE A 850 11.57 2.14 5.55
CA ILE A 850 11.44 1.69 6.95
C ILE A 850 11.53 2.87 7.92
N ASP A 851 12.45 3.82 7.72
CA ASP A 851 12.62 4.98 8.61
C ASP A 851 11.39 5.91 8.58
N ILE A 852 10.91 6.27 7.40
CA ILE A 852 9.72 7.14 7.28
C ILE A 852 8.47 6.44 7.83
N SER A 853 8.33 5.12 7.64
CA SER A 853 7.24 4.34 8.23
C SER A 853 7.28 4.36 9.76
N LYS A 854 8.47 4.12 10.36
CA LYS A 854 8.67 4.21 11.82
C LYS A 854 8.36 5.61 12.37
N ARG A 855 8.81 6.66 11.69
CA ARG A 855 8.54 8.05 12.11
C ARG A 855 7.07 8.41 11.97
N THR A 856 6.42 8.00 10.89
CA THR A 856 5.00 8.26 10.67
C THR A 856 4.16 7.55 11.74
N TYR A 857 4.44 6.28 12.02
CA TYR A 857 3.73 5.53 13.05
C TYR A 857 3.95 6.14 14.45
N ARG A 858 5.17 6.54 14.79
CA ARG A 858 5.45 7.26 16.05
C ARG A 858 4.65 8.57 16.15
N LYS A 859 4.48 9.30 15.04
CA LYS A 859 3.64 10.49 15.01
C LYS A 859 2.15 10.16 15.19
N ILE A 860 1.68 9.05 14.64
CA ILE A 860 0.31 8.55 14.91
C ILE A 860 0.13 8.31 16.41
N GLN A 861 1.06 7.59 17.05
CA GLN A 861 0.99 7.32 18.49
C GLN A 861 1.01 8.62 19.33
N GLN A 862 1.91 9.54 18.99
CA GLN A 862 1.95 10.86 19.65
C GLN A 862 0.67 11.66 19.46
N ASN A 863 0.11 11.64 18.26
CA ASN A 863 -1.16 12.32 17.96
C ASN A 863 -2.33 11.71 18.75
N LEU A 864 -2.40 10.40 18.85
CA LEU A 864 -3.39 9.69 19.66
C LEU A 864 -3.21 10.04 21.15
N PHE A 865 -1.98 10.05 21.64
CA PHE A 865 -1.70 10.47 23.00
C PHE A 865 -2.23 11.89 23.27
N TRP A 866 -1.90 12.88 22.42
CA TRP A 866 -2.41 14.23 22.56
C TRP A 866 -3.93 14.32 22.45
N ALA A 867 -4.55 13.55 21.56
CA ALA A 867 -5.99 13.52 21.40
C ALA A 867 -6.73 12.96 22.64
N PHE A 868 -6.10 12.02 23.36
CA PHE A 868 -6.71 11.40 24.53
C PHE A 868 -6.37 12.12 25.84
N VAL A 869 -5.15 12.64 26.02
CA VAL A 869 -4.71 13.18 27.30
C VAL A 869 -5.53 14.38 27.75
N TYR A 870 -5.91 15.24 26.81
CA TYR A 870 -6.78 16.40 27.12
C TYR A 870 -8.13 15.96 27.67
N ASN A 871 -8.71 14.90 27.13
CA ASN A 871 -9.99 14.36 27.56
C ASN A 871 -9.83 13.57 28.87
N LEU A 872 -8.79 12.77 29.01
CA LEU A 872 -8.52 11.94 30.18
C LEU A 872 -8.33 12.80 31.46
N VAL A 873 -7.65 13.93 31.33
CA VAL A 873 -7.42 14.87 32.43
C VAL A 873 -8.59 15.82 32.57
N GLY A 874 -9.12 16.32 31.47
CA GLY A 874 -10.14 17.37 31.47
C GLY A 874 -11.51 16.90 31.93
N VAL A 875 -11.93 15.66 31.60
CA VAL A 875 -13.27 15.15 32.03
C VAL A 875 -13.40 15.03 33.54
N PRO A 876 -12.47 14.43 34.30
CA PRO A 876 -12.52 14.45 35.76
C PRO A 876 -12.51 15.86 36.34
N LEU A 877 -11.64 16.75 35.83
CA LEU A 877 -11.59 18.15 36.32
C LEU A 877 -12.91 18.89 36.09
N ALA A 878 -13.53 18.69 34.93
CA ALA A 878 -14.85 19.26 34.63
C ALA A 878 -15.95 18.68 35.53
N ALA A 879 -15.95 17.38 35.75
CA ALA A 879 -16.92 16.70 36.62
C ALA A 879 -16.78 17.16 38.07
N LEU A 880 -15.58 17.46 38.55
CA LEU A 880 -15.32 17.99 39.89
C LEU A 880 -15.56 19.50 40.01
N GLY A 881 -15.94 20.19 38.91
CA GLY A 881 -16.24 21.63 38.95
C GLY A 881 -15.00 22.52 38.88
N TRP A 882 -13.80 21.95 38.59
CA TRP A 882 -12.55 22.71 38.51
C TRP A 882 -12.26 23.28 37.12
N LEU A 883 -13.09 22.97 36.13
CA LEU A 883 -12.91 23.37 34.75
C LEU A 883 -14.15 24.13 34.23
N ASN A 884 -14.00 25.41 33.97
CA ASN A 884 -15.04 26.22 33.36
C ASN A 884 -15.29 25.79 31.89
N PRO A 885 -16.54 25.81 31.39
CA PRO A 885 -16.88 25.46 30.02
C PRO A 885 -16.09 26.22 28.93
N VAL A 886 -15.72 27.48 29.17
CA VAL A 886 -14.91 28.30 28.25
C VAL A 886 -13.48 27.75 28.15
N ILE A 887 -12.87 27.46 29.30
CA ILE A 887 -11.53 26.85 29.38
C ILE A 887 -11.55 25.44 28.76
N ALA A 888 -12.61 24.67 29.01
CA ALA A 888 -12.82 23.37 28.37
C ALA A 888 -12.82 23.48 26.83
N GLY A 889 -13.53 24.45 26.27
CA GLY A 889 -13.56 24.74 24.83
C GLY A 889 -12.18 25.14 24.28
N ALA A 890 -11.44 25.95 25.00
CA ALA A 890 -10.06 26.34 24.61
C ALA A 890 -9.10 25.14 24.61
N ALA A 891 -9.12 24.32 25.66
CA ALA A 891 -8.30 23.11 25.76
C ALA A 891 -8.57 22.14 24.58
N MET A 892 -9.84 21.97 24.20
CA MET A 892 -10.24 21.16 23.04
C MET A 892 -9.69 21.73 21.72
N ALA A 893 -9.71 23.05 21.51
CA ALA A 893 -9.12 23.67 20.34
C ALA A 893 -7.59 23.47 20.30
N PHE A 894 -6.91 23.59 21.44
CA PHE A 894 -5.48 23.32 21.57
C PHE A 894 -5.13 21.87 21.29
N SER A 895 -5.95 20.90 21.69
CA SER A 895 -5.77 19.49 21.37
C SER A 895 -5.69 19.28 19.84
N SER A 896 -6.58 19.87 19.08
CA SER A 896 -6.57 19.81 17.61
C SER A 896 -5.32 20.45 17.01
N VAL A 897 -4.89 21.61 17.53
CA VAL A 897 -3.66 22.29 17.10
C VAL A 897 -2.42 21.42 17.36
N SER A 898 -2.36 20.80 18.54
CA SER A 898 -1.24 19.93 18.93
C SER A 898 -1.08 18.76 17.98
N VAL A 899 -2.17 18.06 17.65
CA VAL A 899 -2.18 16.92 16.72
C VAL A 899 -1.74 17.32 15.32
N VAL A 900 -2.29 18.41 14.79
CA VAL A 900 -1.96 18.89 13.45
C VAL A 900 -0.51 19.34 13.36
N THR A 901 -0.05 20.14 14.31
CA THR A 901 1.34 20.63 14.32
C THR A 901 2.32 19.47 14.41
N ASN A 902 2.04 18.49 15.28
CA ASN A 902 2.87 17.30 15.42
C ASN A 902 2.95 16.47 14.12
N ALA A 903 1.83 16.30 13.40
CA ALA A 903 1.80 15.62 12.10
C ALA A 903 2.63 16.39 11.05
N LEU A 904 2.51 17.72 10.99
CA LEU A 904 3.25 18.55 10.05
C LEU A 904 4.77 18.55 10.28
N LEU A 905 5.26 18.19 11.46
CA LEU A 905 6.69 18.02 11.72
C LEU A 905 7.33 16.93 10.86
N LEU A 906 6.53 15.97 10.35
CA LEU A 906 7.03 14.98 9.37
C LEU A 906 7.57 15.64 8.09
N ARG A 907 7.10 16.81 7.72
CA ARG A 907 7.59 17.57 6.55
C ARG A 907 9.08 17.95 6.65
N ARG A 908 9.63 17.94 7.86
CA ARG A 908 11.07 18.22 8.11
C ARG A 908 11.94 16.97 7.95
N TRP A 909 11.33 15.80 7.71
CA TRP A 909 12.09 14.60 7.45
C TRP A 909 12.91 14.77 6.16
N LYS A 910 14.16 14.43 6.25
CA LYS A 910 15.09 14.33 5.13
C LYS A 910 15.46 12.85 5.04
N GLY A 911 15.37 12.26 3.87
CA GLY A 911 15.98 10.98 3.59
C GLY A 911 17.48 11.03 3.91
N ARG A 912 18.18 9.93 3.78
CA ARG A 912 19.63 9.94 3.93
C ARG A 912 20.20 10.95 2.97
N ALA A 913 20.78 12.00 3.52
CA ALA A 913 21.42 13.03 2.72
C ALA A 913 22.55 12.38 1.90
N ARG A 914 22.43 12.43 0.61
CA ARG A 914 23.51 12.21 -0.35
C ARG A 914 23.98 13.55 -0.85
#